data_bbe0903b1c6995b8342f386063c6a1b3
#
_entry.id   bbe0903b1c6995b8342f386063c6a1b3
#
_cell.length_a   1.000
_cell.length_b   1.000
_cell.length_c   1.000
_cell.angle_alpha   90.00
_cell.angle_beta   90.00
_cell.angle_gamma   90.00
#
_symmetry.space_group_name_H-M   'P 1'
#
loop_
_entity.id
_entity.type
_entity.pdbx_description
1 polymer ?
#
loop_
_entity_poly.entity_id
_entity_poly.type
_entity_poly.pdbx_seq_one_letter_code
_entity_poly.pdbx_strand_id
1 'polypeptide(L)'
;MTTPIGDPRFPNDQAIEFVREFRVTVAPGYENRAKLKTSPPLFLLRVPRASYRSGVDGVVAALTGALRQRVPFAHLPAGTGEEADARLLSVSAGTQLQRSTPQHMTPDRLPRYHVMCDLVEYIRSNPQEWATTADQEAGLRTHAGERRAHRGGPLAFTRMEGPSLDGLAGFLAGLSWLSFVQLLPRWLWARRISRKVMRGWLGAEPVAQGSGSLFRVMDRVAAERSVQLMDDPAHEEALQEFDWLVLRALLEDLRRPAIGRILPGRRRRTSRPVLFVEVPPPGEPGARAAERFLRSLHRAQATAGPPGPLVIAVGVPSEELLRDLGGPVESTFPEASVRLADHTTPGGPPVLVTVSEAALAAGGVPVLPVRPRTFRFGRHVPTAIVGGMAVLALLAGGLLLPPVLFPPSRDCLGGTGSVADSAPKEPVPVQANAWYEAAVKTIEDQNARAENYARQGRTVRTAVAFVSDPPTTDDETRFDGTIPELRGIAMWQQKLNREAAADDSLIPLRVEVREAGIAFRDAEKEAKRLVAELKDEKSGPASERVVGVLGYAQSRNETQAALRVLGEAGIPTIGTTATADEMLTGPAARTYWPSTPVNSREARIEADFASTKNIVAEPGSEDRCTPAGHAIVIESSADLYSDSLARRFVAEFDGTHQVFDFNQEGEFGSAPLAGAVSQPNAALLARELCEALEDEPDSVVYWSARAKDFTALINSMDTSGTCTSRDVTVLGGNELTNVAQTGAFAEKDWLRLYYSAHRLPDDDPKASDRTVQFVDEYDAYVEVTTGGRDPWRQDGHSAVSYDAFHVLSEAVREAGLTDPAVERKSVRLVLGAGIAFDGATGYVSYDGANAPPHDKTLVLLRQSGTRPEAVLVCGAYRQGESSEDQGPPCAD
;
A
#
# COMPACT_ATOMS: atom_id res chain seq x y z
N MET A 1 7.22 25.36 -21.43
CA MET A 1 5.99 24.79 -22.09
C MET A 1 6.16 23.28 -22.09
N THR A 2 5.77 22.62 -21.03
CA THR A 2 5.75 21.16 -20.95
C THR A 2 4.57 20.67 -21.76
N THR A 3 4.84 19.92 -22.83
CA THR A 3 3.81 19.14 -23.54
C THR A 3 3.12 18.26 -22.53
N PRO A 4 1.80 18.34 -22.35
CA PRO A 4 1.09 17.43 -21.45
C PRO A 4 1.33 16.01 -21.95
N ILE A 5 1.68 15.09 -21.03
CA ILE A 5 1.68 13.66 -21.28
C ILE A 5 0.29 13.35 -21.83
N GLY A 6 0.21 12.94 -23.11
CA GLY A 6 -1.04 12.80 -23.80
C GLY A 6 -1.97 11.85 -23.05
N ASP A 7 -3.23 12.25 -22.92
CA ASP A 7 -4.29 11.38 -22.38
C ASP A 7 -4.18 9.98 -23.01
N PRO A 8 -4.37 8.90 -22.23
CA PRO A 8 -4.29 7.55 -22.76
C PRO A 8 -5.24 7.40 -23.94
N ARG A 9 -4.72 6.97 -25.09
CA ARG A 9 -5.48 6.89 -26.34
C ARG A 9 -5.88 5.46 -26.60
N PHE A 10 -7.16 5.25 -26.86
CA PHE A 10 -7.67 3.97 -27.35
C PHE A 10 -7.21 3.78 -28.80
N PRO A 11 -6.52 2.67 -29.12
CA PRO A 11 -5.84 2.51 -30.41
C PRO A 11 -6.79 2.20 -31.56
N ASN A 12 -7.75 3.06 -31.82
CA ASN A 12 -8.63 3.00 -33.01
C ASN A 12 -9.42 4.29 -33.18
N ASP A 13 -9.27 4.97 -34.30
CA ASP A 13 -9.94 6.25 -34.58
C ASP A 13 -11.47 6.11 -34.73
N GLN A 14 -11.98 4.95 -35.13
CA GLN A 14 -13.42 4.70 -35.26
C GLN A 14 -14.09 4.37 -33.92
N ALA A 15 -13.34 4.30 -32.81
CA ALA A 15 -13.86 3.92 -31.50
C ALA A 15 -14.44 5.11 -30.66
N ILE A 16 -14.56 6.31 -31.23
CA ILE A 16 -15.03 7.51 -30.52
C ILE A 16 -16.35 7.26 -29.79
N GLU A 17 -17.35 6.76 -30.48
CA GLU A 17 -18.67 6.50 -29.92
C GLU A 17 -18.64 5.33 -28.92
N PHE A 18 -17.84 4.29 -29.19
CA PHE A 18 -17.65 3.17 -28.26
C PHE A 18 -17.01 3.64 -26.92
N VAL A 19 -15.96 4.44 -27.00
CA VAL A 19 -15.29 5.02 -25.81
C VAL A 19 -16.25 5.94 -25.03
N ARG A 20 -17.09 6.70 -25.72
CA ARG A 20 -18.11 7.55 -25.11
C ARG A 20 -19.15 6.72 -24.38
N GLU A 21 -19.72 5.69 -25.04
CA GLU A 21 -20.73 4.81 -24.44
C GLU A 21 -20.14 3.93 -23.34
N PHE A 22 -18.87 3.53 -23.43
CA PHE A 22 -18.15 2.87 -22.34
C PHE A 22 -18.20 3.73 -21.06
N ARG A 23 -17.88 5.02 -21.15
CA ARG A 23 -17.92 5.94 -20.00
C ARG A 23 -19.33 6.10 -19.41
N VAL A 24 -20.35 6.20 -20.27
CA VAL A 24 -21.75 6.31 -19.87
C VAL A 24 -22.26 5.01 -19.23
N THR A 25 -21.86 3.86 -19.74
CA THR A 25 -22.26 2.53 -19.23
C THR A 25 -21.64 2.25 -17.87
N VAL A 26 -20.38 2.65 -17.69
CA VAL A 26 -19.63 2.44 -16.44
C VAL A 26 -20.06 3.43 -15.35
N ALA A 27 -20.25 4.70 -15.68
CA ALA A 27 -20.69 5.73 -14.73
C ALA A 27 -21.81 6.60 -15.33
N PRO A 28 -23.04 6.07 -15.41
CA PRO A 28 -24.15 6.77 -16.01
C PRO A 28 -24.56 8.02 -15.20
N GLY A 29 -24.88 9.09 -15.91
CA GLY A 29 -25.52 10.27 -15.34
C GLY A 29 -26.89 9.95 -14.73
N TYR A 30 -27.51 10.96 -14.11
CA TYR A 30 -28.81 10.78 -13.44
C TYR A 30 -29.89 10.22 -14.41
N GLU A 31 -29.93 10.71 -15.62
CA GLU A 31 -30.90 10.32 -16.66
C GLU A 31 -30.73 8.86 -17.10
N ASN A 32 -29.52 8.36 -17.12
CA ASN A 32 -29.18 7.00 -17.58
C ASN A 32 -29.00 5.97 -16.43
N ARG A 33 -29.49 6.28 -15.24
CA ARG A 33 -29.29 5.44 -14.05
C ARG A 33 -29.90 4.04 -14.16
N ALA A 34 -30.89 3.87 -15.02
CA ALA A 34 -31.50 2.58 -15.33
C ALA A 34 -30.43 1.59 -15.89
N LYS A 35 -29.42 2.07 -16.59
CA LYS A 35 -28.31 1.26 -17.12
C LYS A 35 -27.59 0.46 -16.02
N LEU A 36 -27.46 0.96 -14.81
CA LEU A 36 -26.83 0.21 -13.69
C LEU A 36 -27.63 -1.03 -13.24
N LYS A 37 -28.87 -1.17 -13.68
CA LYS A 37 -29.71 -2.33 -13.33
C LYS A 37 -29.70 -3.43 -14.40
N THR A 38 -28.98 -3.22 -15.49
CA THR A 38 -28.88 -4.15 -16.62
C THR A 38 -27.54 -4.90 -16.61
N SER A 39 -27.41 -5.93 -17.44
CA SER A 39 -26.15 -6.64 -17.69
C SER A 39 -25.74 -6.40 -19.14
N PRO A 40 -24.64 -5.67 -19.41
CA PRO A 40 -24.15 -5.52 -20.78
C PRO A 40 -23.66 -6.87 -21.33
N PRO A 41 -23.64 -7.05 -22.66
CA PRO A 41 -23.05 -8.23 -23.28
C PRO A 41 -21.54 -8.30 -23.00
N LEU A 42 -20.97 -9.47 -23.20
CA LEU A 42 -19.53 -9.67 -23.22
C LEU A 42 -18.93 -9.05 -24.50
N PHE A 43 -17.95 -8.17 -24.38
CA PHE A 43 -17.21 -7.61 -25.52
C PHE A 43 -15.90 -8.36 -25.71
N LEU A 44 -15.64 -8.80 -26.93
CA LEU A 44 -14.41 -9.43 -27.39
C LEU A 44 -13.72 -8.50 -28.39
N LEU A 45 -12.61 -7.90 -27.97
CA LEU A 45 -11.79 -7.04 -28.82
C LEU A 45 -10.65 -7.89 -29.40
N ARG A 46 -10.84 -8.38 -30.66
CA ARG A 46 -9.84 -9.19 -31.34
C ARG A 46 -8.74 -8.29 -31.87
N VAL A 47 -7.50 -8.52 -31.40
CA VAL A 47 -6.29 -7.84 -31.90
C VAL A 47 -5.52 -8.77 -32.83
N PRO A 48 -4.74 -8.24 -33.78
CA PRO A 48 -3.91 -9.06 -34.69
C PRO A 48 -2.86 -9.84 -33.88
N ARG A 49 -2.63 -11.10 -34.23
CA ARG A 49 -1.66 -11.95 -33.53
C ARG A 49 -0.24 -11.36 -33.51
N ALA A 50 0.19 -10.74 -34.61
CA ALA A 50 1.50 -10.14 -34.74
C ALA A 50 1.71 -8.96 -33.76
N SER A 51 0.63 -8.25 -33.43
CA SER A 51 0.63 -7.08 -32.55
C SER A 51 -0.07 -7.36 -31.22
N TYR A 52 -0.14 -8.64 -30.77
CA TYR A 52 -0.93 -9.04 -29.61
C TYR A 52 -0.58 -8.19 -28.38
N ARG A 53 0.68 -8.19 -27.93
CA ARG A 53 1.08 -7.49 -26.70
C ARG A 53 0.85 -5.99 -26.75
N SER A 54 1.30 -5.33 -27.81
CA SER A 54 1.11 -3.88 -27.99
C SER A 54 -0.35 -3.49 -28.13
N GLY A 55 -1.15 -4.33 -28.79
CA GLY A 55 -2.59 -4.10 -28.94
C GLY A 55 -3.36 -4.26 -27.62
N VAL A 56 -3.05 -5.31 -26.86
CA VAL A 56 -3.67 -5.54 -25.53
C VAL A 56 -3.27 -4.43 -24.57
N ASP A 57 -1.96 -4.16 -24.45
CA ASP A 57 -1.44 -3.10 -23.58
C ASP A 57 -2.07 -1.73 -23.90
N GLY A 58 -2.15 -1.39 -25.18
CA GLY A 58 -2.74 -0.12 -25.64
C GLY A 58 -4.22 0.02 -25.27
N VAL A 59 -5.02 -1.01 -25.53
CA VAL A 59 -6.46 -1.02 -25.21
C VAL A 59 -6.69 -1.01 -23.69
N VAL A 60 -6.01 -1.90 -22.97
CA VAL A 60 -6.18 -2.03 -21.52
C VAL A 60 -5.70 -0.79 -20.79
N ALA A 61 -4.52 -0.24 -21.13
CA ALA A 61 -4.00 0.98 -20.52
C ALA A 61 -4.94 2.18 -20.76
N ALA A 62 -5.49 2.32 -21.98
CA ALA A 62 -6.41 3.40 -22.31
C ALA A 62 -7.70 3.34 -21.47
N LEU A 63 -8.32 2.17 -21.38
CA LEU A 63 -9.60 2.01 -20.66
C LEU A 63 -9.39 2.01 -19.13
N THR A 64 -8.35 1.33 -18.60
CA THR A 64 -8.07 1.32 -17.17
C THR A 64 -7.60 2.68 -16.66
N GLY A 65 -6.84 3.43 -17.46
CA GLY A 65 -6.46 4.81 -17.16
C GLY A 65 -7.66 5.73 -16.92
N ALA A 66 -8.76 5.53 -17.67
CA ALA A 66 -9.99 6.27 -17.47
C ALA A 66 -10.76 5.88 -16.18
N LEU A 67 -10.51 4.69 -15.64
CA LEU A 67 -11.19 4.12 -14.47
C LEU A 67 -10.44 4.34 -13.17
N ARG A 68 -9.12 4.46 -13.21
CA ARG A 68 -8.24 4.57 -12.02
C ARG A 68 -8.77 5.61 -11.04
N GLN A 69 -8.81 5.23 -9.75
CA GLN A 69 -9.31 6.05 -8.64
C GLN A 69 -10.76 6.56 -8.80
N ARG A 70 -11.58 5.94 -9.67
CA ARG A 70 -12.93 6.41 -9.98
C ARG A 70 -13.98 5.32 -10.00
N VAL A 71 -13.63 4.13 -10.47
CA VAL A 71 -14.56 3.00 -10.63
C VAL A 71 -13.82 1.70 -10.33
N PRO A 72 -14.43 0.75 -9.59
CA PRO A 72 -13.84 -0.57 -9.37
C PRO A 72 -13.65 -1.31 -10.69
N PHE A 73 -12.45 -1.83 -10.94
CA PHE A 73 -12.16 -2.69 -12.08
C PHE A 73 -11.20 -3.82 -11.70
N ALA A 74 -11.24 -4.92 -12.43
CA ALA A 74 -10.24 -5.97 -12.37
C ALA A 74 -9.57 -6.11 -13.72
N HIS A 75 -8.26 -6.20 -13.73
CA HIS A 75 -7.47 -6.53 -14.91
C HIS A 75 -6.86 -7.91 -14.68
N LEU A 76 -7.28 -8.88 -15.50
CA LEU A 76 -6.87 -10.26 -15.43
C LEU A 76 -5.85 -10.54 -16.56
N PRO A 77 -4.55 -10.36 -16.27
CA PRO A 77 -3.51 -10.57 -17.26
C PRO A 77 -3.35 -12.05 -17.55
N ALA A 78 -2.87 -12.35 -18.75
CA ALA A 78 -2.47 -13.69 -19.14
C ALA A 78 -1.36 -14.18 -18.20
N GLY A 79 -1.47 -15.43 -17.72
CA GLY A 79 -0.42 -16.07 -16.96
C GLY A 79 0.81 -16.33 -17.83
N THR A 80 1.98 -16.42 -17.19
CA THR A 80 3.24 -16.81 -17.83
C THR A 80 3.74 -18.12 -17.22
N GLY A 81 4.49 -18.91 -17.99
CA GLY A 81 5.06 -20.18 -17.55
C GLY A 81 4.14 -21.39 -17.71
N GLU A 82 4.62 -22.57 -17.32
CA GLU A 82 3.96 -23.87 -17.54
C GLU A 82 2.65 -24.03 -16.77
N GLU A 83 2.52 -23.40 -15.60
CA GLU A 83 1.30 -23.49 -14.75
C GLU A 83 0.20 -22.49 -15.13
N ALA A 84 0.44 -21.64 -16.15
CA ALA A 84 -0.50 -20.59 -16.52
C ALA A 84 -1.90 -21.13 -16.86
N ASP A 85 -1.99 -22.29 -17.49
CA ASP A 85 -3.25 -22.91 -17.87
C ASP A 85 -4.01 -23.55 -16.70
N ALA A 86 -3.29 -23.94 -15.63
CA ALA A 86 -3.90 -24.46 -14.39
C ALA A 86 -4.46 -23.37 -13.47
N ARG A 87 -4.16 -22.10 -13.78
CA ARG A 87 -4.55 -20.96 -12.94
C ARG A 87 -6.05 -20.65 -13.07
N LEU A 88 -6.72 -20.44 -11.93
CA LEU A 88 -8.09 -19.94 -11.87
C LEU A 88 -8.10 -18.40 -11.83
N LEU A 89 -8.35 -17.74 -12.95
CA LEU A 89 -8.48 -16.27 -13.01
C LEU A 89 -9.68 -15.76 -12.20
N SER A 90 -10.69 -16.60 -12.01
CA SER A 90 -11.87 -16.29 -11.21
C SER A 90 -11.54 -15.97 -9.75
N VAL A 91 -10.49 -16.58 -9.17
CA VAL A 91 -10.08 -16.37 -7.77
C VAL A 91 -9.47 -14.99 -7.55
N SER A 92 -8.88 -14.37 -8.58
CA SER A 92 -8.32 -13.02 -8.48
C SER A 92 -9.30 -11.89 -8.81
N ALA A 93 -10.36 -12.19 -9.58
CA ALA A 93 -11.27 -11.19 -10.12
C ALA A 93 -11.95 -10.31 -9.05
N GLY A 94 -12.51 -10.91 -8.02
CA GLY A 94 -13.21 -10.17 -6.95
C GLY A 94 -12.24 -9.42 -6.04
N THR A 95 -11.07 -9.98 -5.77
CA THR A 95 -10.02 -9.33 -4.98
C THR A 95 -9.51 -8.07 -5.67
N GLN A 96 -9.27 -8.12 -6.98
CA GLN A 96 -8.87 -6.96 -7.75
C GLN A 96 -9.97 -5.88 -7.83
N LEU A 97 -11.24 -6.29 -7.94
CA LEU A 97 -12.36 -5.33 -7.87
C LEU A 97 -12.43 -4.60 -6.52
N GLN A 98 -12.12 -5.28 -5.43
CA GLN A 98 -12.05 -4.66 -4.10
C GLN A 98 -10.87 -3.71 -3.98
N ARG A 99 -9.67 -4.13 -4.41
CA ARG A 99 -8.45 -3.34 -4.38
C ARG A 99 -8.52 -2.07 -5.24
N SER A 100 -9.14 -2.16 -6.41
CA SER A 100 -9.31 -1.01 -7.31
C SER A 100 -10.46 -0.09 -6.93
N THR A 101 -11.15 -0.37 -5.83
CA THR A 101 -12.25 0.49 -5.36
C THR A 101 -11.70 1.84 -4.93
N PRO A 102 -12.21 2.95 -5.49
CA PRO A 102 -11.73 4.28 -5.14
C PRO A 102 -11.88 4.58 -3.64
N GLN A 103 -10.94 5.29 -3.07
CA GLN A 103 -10.90 5.63 -1.64
C GLN A 103 -12.19 6.27 -1.11
N HIS A 104 -12.85 7.12 -1.93
CA HIS A 104 -14.14 7.75 -1.58
C HIS A 104 -15.33 6.79 -1.67
N MET A 105 -15.13 5.55 -2.07
CA MET A 105 -16.15 4.49 -2.19
C MET A 105 -15.88 3.38 -1.18
N THR A 106 -16.91 2.85 -0.57
CA THR A 106 -16.77 1.65 0.28
C THR A 106 -16.67 0.40 -0.61
N PRO A 107 -15.63 -0.43 -0.45
CA PRO A 107 -15.51 -1.68 -1.21
C PRO A 107 -16.74 -2.58 -1.05
N ASP A 108 -17.11 -3.25 -2.12
CA ASP A 108 -18.16 -4.25 -2.06
C ASP A 108 -17.74 -5.43 -1.19
N ARG A 109 -18.58 -5.79 -0.22
CA ARG A 109 -18.36 -7.04 0.52
C ARG A 109 -18.77 -8.21 -0.36
N LEU A 110 -17.85 -9.13 -0.59
CA LEU A 110 -18.02 -10.31 -1.44
C LEU A 110 -18.03 -11.62 -0.60
N PRO A 111 -18.94 -11.78 0.37
CA PRO A 111 -18.87 -12.88 1.33
C PRO A 111 -19.09 -14.27 0.72
N ARG A 112 -19.91 -14.40 -0.33
CA ARG A 112 -20.14 -15.66 -1.03
C ARG A 112 -18.93 -16.01 -1.89
N TYR A 113 -18.42 -15.02 -2.61
CA TYR A 113 -17.23 -15.13 -3.43
C TYR A 113 -16.02 -15.59 -2.61
N HIS A 114 -15.69 -14.89 -1.52
CA HIS A 114 -14.54 -15.25 -0.71
C HIS A 114 -14.61 -16.66 -0.12
N VAL A 115 -15.79 -17.06 0.37
CA VAL A 115 -15.96 -18.42 0.86
C VAL A 115 -15.79 -19.46 -0.25
N MET A 116 -16.27 -19.16 -1.45
CA MET A 116 -16.11 -20.06 -2.59
C MET A 116 -14.64 -20.16 -3.02
N CYS A 117 -13.90 -19.02 -3.05
CA CYS A 117 -12.46 -19.02 -3.32
C CYS A 117 -11.69 -19.88 -2.30
N ASP A 118 -11.97 -19.70 -1.00
CA ASP A 118 -11.31 -20.47 0.07
C ASP A 118 -11.53 -21.97 -0.07
N LEU A 119 -12.77 -22.37 -0.37
CA LEU A 119 -13.10 -23.80 -0.53
C LEU A 119 -12.43 -24.38 -1.78
N VAL A 120 -12.48 -23.69 -2.90
CA VAL A 120 -11.85 -24.13 -4.16
C VAL A 120 -10.33 -24.18 -4.03
N GLU A 121 -9.72 -23.18 -3.39
CA GLU A 121 -8.27 -23.15 -3.12
C GLU A 121 -7.86 -24.35 -2.25
N TYR A 122 -8.59 -24.63 -1.18
CA TYR A 122 -8.32 -25.78 -0.29
C TYR A 122 -8.44 -27.12 -1.02
N ILE A 123 -9.51 -27.32 -1.79
CA ILE A 123 -9.72 -28.54 -2.58
C ILE A 123 -8.57 -28.76 -3.57
N ARG A 124 -8.16 -27.72 -4.29
CA ARG A 124 -7.07 -27.81 -5.27
C ARG A 124 -5.70 -28.05 -4.65
N SER A 125 -5.46 -27.49 -3.47
CA SER A 125 -4.20 -27.67 -2.76
C SER A 125 -4.07 -29.05 -2.09
N ASN A 126 -5.18 -29.73 -1.86
CA ASN A 126 -5.22 -31.02 -1.12
C ASN A 126 -6.04 -32.10 -1.83
N PRO A 127 -5.86 -32.34 -3.15
CA PRO A 127 -6.74 -33.25 -3.90
C PRO A 127 -6.71 -34.70 -3.36
N GLN A 128 -5.59 -35.11 -2.76
CA GLN A 128 -5.42 -36.44 -2.17
C GLN A 128 -6.32 -36.72 -0.96
N GLU A 129 -6.83 -35.71 -0.27
CA GLU A 129 -7.74 -35.90 0.86
C GLU A 129 -9.06 -36.55 0.40
N TRP A 130 -9.53 -36.23 -0.80
CA TRP A 130 -10.75 -36.76 -1.38
C TRP A 130 -10.55 -38.11 -2.05
N ALA A 131 -9.31 -38.50 -2.35
CA ALA A 131 -9.01 -39.83 -2.87
C ALA A 131 -9.02 -40.90 -1.78
N THR A 132 -8.84 -40.53 -0.51
CA THR A 132 -8.65 -41.48 0.60
C THR A 132 -9.77 -41.49 1.62
N THR A 133 -10.59 -40.47 1.74
CA THR A 133 -11.64 -40.31 2.77
C THR A 133 -12.99 -39.92 2.18
N ALA A 134 -14.06 -40.58 2.63
CA ALA A 134 -15.39 -40.47 2.03
C ALA A 134 -16.23 -39.24 2.45
N ASP A 135 -15.83 -38.45 3.44
CA ASP A 135 -16.59 -37.27 3.91
C ASP A 135 -15.64 -36.23 4.52
N GLN A 136 -15.40 -35.14 3.79
CA GLN A 136 -14.56 -34.01 4.22
C GLN A 136 -15.40 -32.75 4.54
N GLU A 137 -16.74 -32.88 4.67
CA GLU A 137 -17.60 -31.70 4.95
C GLU A 137 -17.15 -30.93 6.19
N ALA A 138 -16.71 -31.62 7.23
CA ALA A 138 -16.24 -31.00 8.47
C ALA A 138 -14.91 -30.24 8.28
N GLY A 139 -13.98 -30.81 7.52
CA GLY A 139 -12.70 -30.17 7.16
C GLY A 139 -12.90 -28.88 6.38
N LEU A 140 -13.73 -28.92 5.32
CA LEU A 140 -14.09 -27.75 4.53
C LEU A 140 -14.73 -26.63 5.39
N ARG A 141 -15.60 -27.00 6.31
CA ARG A 141 -16.25 -26.05 7.23
C ARG A 141 -15.25 -25.38 8.17
N THR A 142 -14.33 -26.16 8.73
CA THR A 142 -13.29 -25.68 9.63
C THR A 142 -12.36 -24.74 8.90
N HIS A 143 -11.84 -25.15 7.73
CA HIS A 143 -10.95 -24.33 6.90
C HIS A 143 -11.59 -22.99 6.53
N ALA A 144 -12.83 -23.00 6.03
CA ALA A 144 -13.54 -21.76 5.70
C ALA A 144 -13.73 -20.84 6.91
N GLY A 145 -13.97 -21.40 8.09
CA GLY A 145 -14.09 -20.66 9.36
C GLY A 145 -12.78 -20.01 9.79
N GLU A 146 -11.66 -20.73 9.66
CA GLU A 146 -10.32 -20.24 9.95
C GLU A 146 -9.90 -19.12 9.00
N ARG A 147 -10.01 -19.34 7.69
CA ARG A 147 -9.72 -18.31 6.68
C ARG A 147 -10.56 -17.05 6.91
N ARG A 148 -11.84 -17.20 7.31
CA ARG A 148 -12.68 -16.05 7.66
C ARG A 148 -12.22 -15.33 8.91
N ALA A 149 -11.73 -16.05 9.92
CA ALA A 149 -11.16 -15.46 11.13
C ALA A 149 -9.86 -14.70 10.83
N HIS A 150 -9.05 -15.21 9.90
CA HIS A 150 -7.82 -14.55 9.43
C HIS A 150 -8.06 -13.25 8.64
N ARG A 151 -9.17 -13.14 7.91
CA ARG A 151 -9.54 -11.91 7.19
C ARG A 151 -10.13 -10.81 8.08
N GLY A 152 -10.06 -10.96 9.40
CA GLY A 152 -10.58 -9.98 10.34
C GLY A 152 -12.12 -9.92 10.42
N GLY A 153 -12.65 -8.90 11.09
CA GLY A 153 -14.09 -8.71 11.28
C GLY A 153 -14.70 -9.56 12.41
N PRO A 154 -16.01 -9.93 12.35
CA PRO A 154 -16.72 -10.49 13.50
C PRO A 154 -16.21 -11.84 14.05
N LEU A 155 -15.27 -12.49 13.35
CA LEU A 155 -14.66 -13.74 13.82
C LEU A 155 -13.19 -13.59 14.23
N ALA A 156 -12.59 -12.40 14.12
CA ALA A 156 -11.21 -12.19 14.50
C ALA A 156 -10.93 -12.55 15.97
N PHE A 157 -11.88 -12.24 16.86
CA PHE A 157 -11.78 -12.61 18.29
C PHE A 157 -11.68 -14.12 18.54
N THR A 158 -12.08 -14.98 17.60
CA THR A 158 -11.96 -16.43 17.74
C THR A 158 -10.52 -16.94 17.58
N ARG A 159 -9.57 -16.07 17.29
CA ARG A 159 -8.12 -16.35 17.22
C ARG A 159 -7.40 -16.08 18.54
N MET A 160 -8.05 -15.40 19.49
CA MET A 160 -7.43 -15.09 20.78
C MET A 160 -7.06 -16.38 21.52
N GLU A 161 -5.89 -16.41 22.11
CA GLU A 161 -5.45 -17.51 22.96
C GLU A 161 -6.37 -17.65 24.17
N GLY A 162 -6.67 -18.87 24.55
CA GLY A 162 -7.51 -19.17 25.69
C GLY A 162 -6.75 -19.01 27.02
N PRO A 163 -7.46 -18.97 28.15
CA PRO A 163 -6.83 -18.91 29.46
C PRO A 163 -5.92 -20.12 29.69
N SER A 164 -4.85 -19.94 30.48
CA SER A 164 -3.91 -21.02 30.83
C SER A 164 -4.63 -22.22 31.45
N LEU A 165 -4.19 -23.44 31.10
CA LEU A 165 -4.85 -24.72 31.49
C LEU A 165 -4.42 -25.22 32.87
N ASP A 166 -3.96 -24.37 33.76
CA ASP A 166 -3.48 -24.76 35.09
C ASP A 166 -4.65 -25.03 36.06
N GLY A 167 -4.75 -26.30 36.51
CA GLY A 167 -5.79 -26.75 37.40
C GLY A 167 -7.15 -27.04 36.78
N LEU A 168 -8.07 -27.67 37.56
CA LEU A 168 -9.41 -28.06 37.11
C LEU A 168 -10.27 -26.88 36.65
N ALA A 169 -10.15 -25.74 37.31
CA ALA A 169 -10.87 -24.53 36.97
C ALA A 169 -10.35 -23.93 35.64
N GLY A 170 -9.03 -23.93 35.42
CA GLY A 170 -8.42 -23.55 34.15
C GLY A 170 -8.83 -24.46 32.99
N PHE A 171 -8.88 -25.75 33.21
CA PHE A 171 -9.35 -26.73 32.23
C PHE A 171 -10.83 -26.51 31.84
N LEU A 172 -11.73 -26.28 32.82
CA LEU A 172 -13.14 -25.97 32.54
C LEU A 172 -13.30 -24.60 31.85
N ALA A 173 -12.51 -23.61 32.25
CA ALA A 173 -12.47 -22.31 31.56
C ALA A 173 -11.94 -22.44 30.13
N GLY A 174 -10.89 -23.22 29.89
CA GLY A 174 -10.37 -23.52 28.55
C GLY A 174 -11.38 -24.24 27.66
N LEU A 175 -12.11 -25.24 28.18
CA LEU A 175 -13.18 -25.94 27.46
C LEU A 175 -14.36 -25.00 27.12
N SER A 176 -14.75 -24.16 28.06
CA SER A 176 -15.81 -23.16 27.80
C SER A 176 -15.34 -22.10 26.76
N TRP A 177 -14.11 -21.62 26.87
CA TRP A 177 -13.51 -20.72 25.89
C TRP A 177 -13.46 -21.34 24.48
N LEU A 178 -12.94 -22.55 24.36
CA LEU A 178 -12.90 -23.31 23.11
C LEU A 178 -14.31 -23.45 22.50
N SER A 179 -15.29 -23.83 23.30
CA SER A 179 -16.65 -24.12 22.84
C SER A 179 -17.42 -22.84 22.46
N PHE A 180 -17.42 -21.84 23.33
CA PHE A 180 -18.29 -20.65 23.17
C PHE A 180 -17.59 -19.50 22.42
N VAL A 181 -16.27 -19.38 22.54
CA VAL A 181 -15.54 -18.26 21.92
C VAL A 181 -14.97 -18.65 20.56
N GLN A 182 -14.45 -19.89 20.41
CA GLN A 182 -13.83 -20.29 19.15
C GLN A 182 -14.79 -21.09 18.24
N LEU A 183 -15.39 -22.17 18.72
CA LEU A 183 -16.14 -23.10 17.87
C LEU A 183 -17.56 -22.64 17.54
N LEU A 184 -18.32 -22.15 18.51
CA LEU A 184 -19.72 -21.76 18.31
C LEU A 184 -19.87 -20.58 17.33
N PRO A 185 -19.10 -19.49 17.42
CA PRO A 185 -19.20 -18.39 16.45
C PRO A 185 -18.81 -18.80 15.03
N ARG A 186 -17.77 -19.65 14.87
CA ARG A 186 -17.37 -20.20 13.57
C ARG A 186 -18.45 -21.10 12.99
N TRP A 187 -19.06 -21.94 13.81
CA TRP A 187 -20.17 -22.83 13.40
C TRP A 187 -21.41 -22.01 12.99
N LEU A 188 -21.81 -21.01 13.80
CA LEU A 188 -22.95 -20.14 13.49
C LEU A 188 -22.72 -19.37 12.17
N TRP A 189 -21.51 -18.85 11.97
CA TRP A 189 -21.14 -18.20 10.72
C TRP A 189 -21.21 -19.18 9.54
N ALA A 190 -20.62 -20.35 9.65
CA ALA A 190 -20.62 -21.37 8.61
C ALA A 190 -22.05 -21.78 8.23
N ARG A 191 -22.91 -22.00 9.25
CA ARG A 191 -24.34 -22.28 9.04
C ARG A 191 -25.06 -21.13 8.33
N ARG A 192 -24.76 -19.87 8.72
CA ARG A 192 -25.36 -18.67 8.11
C ARG A 192 -24.91 -18.48 6.66
N ILE A 193 -23.62 -18.63 6.37
CA ILE A 193 -23.08 -18.47 5.01
C ILE A 193 -23.58 -19.60 4.10
N SER A 194 -23.56 -20.84 4.57
CA SER A 194 -24.11 -21.98 3.84
C SER A 194 -25.57 -21.75 3.45
N ARG A 195 -26.44 -21.37 4.39
CA ARG A 195 -27.83 -21.00 4.09
C ARG A 195 -27.96 -19.86 3.10
N LYS A 196 -27.08 -18.85 3.20
CA LYS A 196 -27.10 -17.69 2.32
C LYS A 196 -26.73 -18.05 0.89
N VAL A 197 -25.77 -18.96 0.69
CA VAL A 197 -25.35 -19.45 -0.63
C VAL A 197 -26.41 -20.39 -1.20
N MET A 198 -26.85 -21.39 -0.43
CA MET A 198 -27.86 -22.37 -0.86
C MET A 198 -29.20 -21.73 -1.26
N ARG A 199 -29.72 -20.83 -0.44
CA ARG A 199 -30.97 -20.10 -0.75
C ARG A 199 -30.80 -19.01 -1.79
N GLY A 200 -29.57 -18.50 -1.97
CA GLY A 200 -29.28 -17.42 -2.92
C GLY A 200 -29.27 -17.89 -4.36
N TRP A 201 -28.63 -19.01 -4.63
CA TRP A 201 -28.48 -19.52 -6.00
C TRP A 201 -28.08 -21.01 -6.08
N LEU A 202 -27.17 -21.50 -5.21
CA LEU A 202 -26.57 -22.82 -5.36
C LEU A 202 -27.61 -23.95 -5.23
N GLY A 203 -28.58 -23.81 -4.32
CA GLY A 203 -29.58 -24.83 -4.10
C GLY A 203 -30.56 -25.07 -5.27
N ALA A 204 -30.58 -24.14 -6.24
CA ALA A 204 -31.37 -24.29 -7.49
C ALA A 204 -30.55 -24.98 -8.60
N GLU A 205 -29.24 -25.11 -8.43
CA GLU A 205 -28.36 -25.69 -9.42
C GLU A 205 -28.36 -27.24 -9.36
N PRO A 206 -28.20 -27.93 -10.50
CA PRO A 206 -28.18 -29.40 -10.53
C PRO A 206 -27.11 -30.02 -9.64
N VAL A 207 -25.95 -29.36 -9.49
CA VAL A 207 -24.85 -29.81 -8.66
C VAL A 207 -25.21 -29.90 -7.16
N ALA A 208 -26.23 -29.16 -6.72
CA ALA A 208 -26.69 -29.18 -5.32
C ALA A 208 -27.85 -30.09 -5.02
N GLN A 209 -28.36 -30.85 -6.00
CA GLN A 209 -29.51 -31.77 -5.80
C GLN A 209 -29.24 -32.78 -4.70
N GLY A 210 -30.16 -32.90 -3.73
CA GLY A 210 -30.04 -33.79 -2.59
C GLY A 210 -29.10 -33.28 -1.47
N SER A 211 -28.55 -32.08 -1.55
CA SER A 211 -27.64 -31.50 -0.55
C SER A 211 -28.27 -30.29 0.14
N GLY A 212 -28.29 -30.28 1.48
CA GLY A 212 -28.83 -29.18 2.31
C GLY A 212 -27.75 -28.16 2.75
N SER A 213 -26.47 -28.40 2.42
CA SER A 213 -25.32 -27.62 2.89
C SER A 213 -24.37 -27.28 1.74
N LEU A 214 -23.86 -26.04 1.73
CA LEU A 214 -22.79 -25.62 0.83
C LEU A 214 -21.58 -26.57 0.91
N PHE A 215 -21.15 -26.89 2.14
CA PHE A 215 -19.96 -27.71 2.37
C PHE A 215 -20.11 -29.12 1.82
N ARG A 216 -21.32 -29.70 1.92
CA ARG A 216 -21.63 -31.02 1.33
C ARG A 216 -21.65 -30.98 -0.21
N VAL A 217 -22.12 -29.86 -0.82
CA VAL A 217 -22.03 -29.69 -2.26
C VAL A 217 -20.58 -29.63 -2.69
N MET A 218 -19.77 -28.84 -2.00
CA MET A 218 -18.35 -28.70 -2.31
C MET A 218 -17.55 -29.98 -2.09
N ASP A 219 -17.89 -30.74 -1.05
CA ASP A 219 -17.30 -32.06 -0.79
C ASP A 219 -17.59 -33.06 -1.94
N ARG A 220 -18.82 -33.07 -2.43
CA ARG A 220 -19.20 -33.89 -3.59
C ARG A 220 -18.46 -33.49 -4.85
N VAL A 221 -18.42 -32.15 -5.16
CA VAL A 221 -17.69 -31.63 -6.30
C VAL A 221 -16.21 -31.99 -6.20
N ALA A 222 -15.64 -31.86 -5.00
CA ALA A 222 -14.26 -32.24 -4.74
C ALA A 222 -14.02 -33.73 -4.99
N ALA A 223 -14.87 -34.60 -4.48
CA ALA A 223 -14.75 -36.05 -4.68
C ALA A 223 -14.85 -36.48 -6.16
N GLU A 224 -15.68 -35.77 -6.95
CA GLU A 224 -15.81 -36.04 -8.39
C GLU A 224 -14.61 -35.48 -9.20
N ARG A 225 -14.04 -34.35 -8.79
CA ARG A 225 -13.04 -33.62 -9.59
C ARG A 225 -11.59 -33.76 -9.08
N SER A 226 -11.36 -34.13 -7.81
CA SER A 226 -10.02 -34.25 -7.24
C SER A 226 -9.17 -35.33 -7.93
N VAL A 227 -9.77 -36.44 -8.32
CA VAL A 227 -9.08 -37.52 -9.05
C VAL A 227 -8.57 -37.03 -10.39
N GLN A 228 -9.39 -36.27 -11.13
CA GLN A 228 -9.02 -35.66 -12.42
C GLN A 228 -7.86 -34.67 -12.28
N LEU A 229 -7.83 -33.88 -11.19
CA LEU A 229 -6.76 -32.92 -10.92
C LEU A 229 -5.47 -33.58 -10.41
N MET A 230 -5.55 -34.75 -9.80
CA MET A 230 -4.36 -35.53 -9.43
C MET A 230 -3.66 -36.11 -10.66
N ASP A 231 -4.43 -36.55 -11.66
CA ASP A 231 -3.91 -37.08 -12.91
C ASP A 231 -3.39 -35.98 -13.84
N ASP A 232 -4.10 -34.84 -13.90
CA ASP A 232 -3.76 -33.68 -14.70
C ASP A 232 -4.19 -32.39 -13.98
N PRO A 233 -3.25 -31.65 -13.36
CA PRO A 233 -3.55 -30.38 -12.69
C PRO A 233 -4.18 -29.30 -13.58
N ALA A 234 -4.03 -29.42 -14.89
CA ALA A 234 -4.63 -28.56 -15.90
C ALA A 234 -5.92 -29.11 -16.50
N HIS A 235 -6.54 -30.14 -15.89
CA HIS A 235 -7.75 -30.78 -16.39
C HIS A 235 -8.89 -29.80 -16.60
N GLU A 236 -9.19 -29.50 -17.86
CA GLU A 236 -10.01 -28.36 -18.27
C GLU A 236 -11.44 -28.38 -17.70
N GLU A 237 -12.09 -29.55 -17.71
CA GLU A 237 -13.48 -29.67 -17.22
C GLU A 237 -13.59 -29.43 -15.71
N ALA A 238 -12.64 -29.95 -14.92
CA ALA A 238 -12.60 -29.74 -13.48
C ALA A 238 -12.36 -28.27 -13.13
N LEU A 239 -11.38 -27.64 -13.79
CA LEU A 239 -11.06 -26.24 -13.60
C LEU A 239 -12.20 -25.32 -14.04
N GLN A 240 -12.90 -25.67 -15.14
CA GLN A 240 -14.07 -24.91 -15.62
C GLN A 240 -15.23 -24.92 -14.62
N GLU A 241 -15.44 -26.03 -13.93
CA GLU A 241 -16.47 -26.12 -12.90
C GLU A 241 -16.12 -25.27 -11.68
N PHE A 242 -14.86 -25.27 -11.25
CA PHE A 242 -14.40 -24.39 -10.18
C PHE A 242 -14.48 -22.90 -10.56
N ASP A 243 -14.05 -22.52 -11.76
CA ASP A 243 -14.20 -21.16 -12.28
C ASP A 243 -15.67 -20.73 -12.28
N TRP A 244 -16.59 -21.62 -12.74
CA TRP A 244 -18.01 -21.33 -12.76
C TRP A 244 -18.59 -21.10 -11.36
N LEU A 245 -18.25 -21.94 -10.37
CA LEU A 245 -18.71 -21.81 -8.99
C LEU A 245 -18.27 -20.47 -8.37
N VAL A 246 -17.00 -20.11 -8.55
CA VAL A 246 -16.41 -18.87 -8.04
C VAL A 246 -17.04 -17.67 -8.70
N LEU A 247 -17.16 -17.66 -10.04
CA LEU A 247 -17.75 -16.57 -10.81
C LEU A 247 -19.25 -16.42 -10.55
N ARG A 248 -19.97 -17.51 -10.37
CA ARG A 248 -21.38 -17.45 -10.02
C ARG A 248 -21.61 -16.82 -8.64
N ALA A 249 -20.74 -17.13 -7.67
CA ALA A 249 -20.75 -16.50 -6.36
C ALA A 249 -20.39 -15.01 -6.42
N LEU A 250 -19.42 -14.65 -7.26
CA LEU A 250 -19.02 -13.25 -7.51
C LEU A 250 -20.20 -12.45 -8.10
N LEU A 251 -20.83 -12.96 -9.16
CA LEU A 251 -21.96 -12.29 -9.81
C LEU A 251 -23.14 -12.10 -8.84
N GLU A 252 -23.41 -13.07 -7.96
CA GLU A 252 -24.49 -12.95 -6.97
C GLU A 252 -24.16 -11.90 -5.88
N ASP A 253 -22.91 -11.79 -5.47
CA ASP A 253 -22.47 -10.72 -4.56
C ASP A 253 -22.48 -9.34 -5.25
N LEU A 254 -22.08 -9.27 -6.52
CA LEU A 254 -22.15 -8.05 -7.31
C LEU A 254 -23.59 -7.61 -7.59
N ARG A 255 -24.51 -8.55 -7.74
CA ARG A 255 -25.94 -8.27 -7.94
C ARG A 255 -26.59 -7.66 -6.70
N ARG A 256 -26.16 -8.07 -5.50
CA ARG A 256 -26.71 -7.61 -4.22
C ARG A 256 -25.60 -7.00 -3.35
N PRO A 257 -25.10 -5.81 -3.71
CA PRO A 257 -23.99 -5.21 -3.02
C PRO A 257 -24.31 -4.97 -1.55
N ALA A 258 -23.48 -5.55 -0.67
CA ALA A 258 -23.55 -5.33 0.77
C ALA A 258 -22.65 -4.13 1.13
N ILE A 259 -23.06 -2.92 0.77
CA ILE A 259 -22.30 -1.70 1.03
C ILE A 259 -22.76 -1.12 2.38
N GLY A 260 -21.83 -1.03 3.35
CA GLY A 260 -22.04 -0.42 4.67
C GLY A 260 -22.55 -1.36 5.76
N ARG A 261 -22.37 -0.94 7.02
CA ARG A 261 -22.63 -1.78 8.21
C ARG A 261 -24.09 -1.81 8.66
N ILE A 262 -24.85 -0.71 8.51
CA ILE A 262 -26.17 -0.52 9.16
C ILE A 262 -27.37 -0.89 8.28
N LEU A 263 -27.33 -0.59 6.97
CA LEU A 263 -28.41 -0.90 6.03
C LEU A 263 -27.87 -1.47 4.71
N PRO A 264 -27.36 -2.69 4.69
CA PRO A 264 -26.61 -3.24 3.56
C PRO A 264 -27.44 -3.42 2.26
N GLY A 265 -28.74 -3.46 2.33
CA GLY A 265 -29.61 -3.69 1.15
C GLY A 265 -30.07 -2.43 0.42
N ARG A 266 -29.80 -1.24 0.92
CA ARG A 266 -30.39 0.03 0.37
C ARG A 266 -29.41 0.94 -0.36
N ARG A 267 -28.10 0.69 -0.29
CA ARG A 267 -27.11 1.52 -1.00
C ARG A 267 -26.98 1.09 -2.45
N ARG A 268 -27.26 2.03 -3.34
CA ARG A 268 -27.19 1.83 -4.79
C ARG A 268 -25.81 2.20 -5.27
N ARG A 269 -25.24 1.38 -6.16
CA ARG A 269 -24.00 1.72 -6.85
C ARG A 269 -24.17 2.97 -7.70
N THR A 270 -23.11 3.77 -7.77
CA THR A 270 -23.02 4.94 -8.65
C THR A 270 -22.24 4.62 -9.93
N SER A 271 -21.58 3.47 -9.97
CA SER A 271 -20.78 3.00 -11.10
C SER A 271 -20.92 1.48 -11.27
N ARG A 272 -20.64 1.00 -12.47
CA ARG A 272 -20.60 -0.42 -12.82
C ARG A 272 -19.18 -0.95 -12.71
N PRO A 273 -18.92 -2.08 -12.02
CA PRO A 273 -17.63 -2.76 -12.04
C PRO A 273 -17.24 -3.21 -13.45
N VAL A 274 -15.94 -3.17 -13.77
CA VAL A 274 -15.43 -3.58 -15.09
C VAL A 274 -14.42 -4.73 -14.89
N LEU A 275 -14.53 -5.76 -15.75
CA LEU A 275 -13.56 -6.85 -15.81
C LEU A 275 -12.85 -6.80 -17.16
N PHE A 276 -11.53 -6.64 -17.16
CA PHE A 276 -10.67 -6.79 -18.34
C PHE A 276 -10.02 -8.16 -18.29
N VAL A 277 -10.09 -8.90 -19.39
CA VAL A 277 -9.51 -10.24 -19.52
C VAL A 277 -8.58 -10.25 -20.71
N GLU A 278 -7.32 -10.54 -20.50
CA GLU A 278 -6.38 -10.75 -21.60
C GLU A 278 -6.54 -12.17 -22.17
N VAL A 279 -6.66 -12.27 -23.48
CA VAL A 279 -6.80 -13.56 -24.19
C VAL A 279 -5.57 -13.77 -25.08
N PRO A 280 -4.57 -14.54 -24.62
CA PRO A 280 -3.40 -14.86 -25.42
C PRO A 280 -3.75 -15.62 -26.70
N PRO A 281 -2.89 -15.55 -27.71
CA PRO A 281 -3.03 -16.40 -28.90
C PRO A 281 -3.11 -17.88 -28.54
N PRO A 282 -3.94 -18.67 -29.25
CA PRO A 282 -4.03 -20.12 -29.03
C PRO A 282 -2.64 -20.79 -29.09
N GLY A 283 -2.33 -21.60 -28.04
CA GLY A 283 -1.05 -22.26 -27.86
C GLY A 283 -0.03 -21.46 -27.03
N GLU A 284 -0.29 -20.22 -26.67
CA GLU A 284 0.52 -19.47 -25.70
C GLU A 284 0.08 -19.76 -24.25
N PRO A 285 1.00 -19.65 -23.27
CA PRO A 285 0.68 -19.84 -21.86
C PRO A 285 -0.47 -18.94 -21.40
N GLY A 286 -1.41 -19.52 -20.61
CA GLY A 286 -2.57 -18.80 -20.12
C GLY A 286 -3.74 -18.66 -21.09
N ALA A 287 -3.61 -19.07 -22.35
CA ALA A 287 -4.68 -18.99 -23.33
C ALA A 287 -5.90 -19.84 -22.90
N ARG A 288 -5.65 -21.09 -22.46
CA ARG A 288 -6.72 -21.99 -21.99
C ARG A 288 -7.39 -21.44 -20.73
N ALA A 289 -6.64 -20.92 -19.78
CA ALA A 289 -7.19 -20.34 -18.56
C ALA A 289 -8.07 -19.11 -18.85
N ALA A 290 -7.66 -18.22 -19.76
CA ALA A 290 -8.44 -17.08 -20.18
C ALA A 290 -9.74 -17.49 -20.89
N GLU A 291 -9.67 -18.42 -21.80
CA GLU A 291 -10.83 -18.94 -22.52
C GLU A 291 -11.80 -19.68 -21.60
N ARG A 292 -11.30 -20.54 -20.70
CA ARG A 292 -12.08 -21.22 -19.69
C ARG A 292 -12.81 -20.22 -18.76
N PHE A 293 -12.10 -19.17 -18.32
CA PHE A 293 -12.71 -18.09 -17.57
C PHE A 293 -13.88 -17.46 -18.31
N LEU A 294 -13.73 -17.15 -19.60
CA LEU A 294 -14.78 -16.54 -20.40
C LEU A 294 -15.97 -17.49 -20.62
N ARG A 295 -15.74 -18.78 -20.87
CA ARG A 295 -16.81 -19.81 -20.96
C ARG A 295 -17.59 -19.89 -19.63
N SER A 296 -16.86 -20.01 -18.52
CA SER A 296 -17.45 -20.09 -17.18
C SER A 296 -18.21 -18.84 -16.80
N LEU A 297 -17.67 -17.66 -17.14
CA LEU A 297 -18.34 -16.38 -16.93
C LEU A 297 -19.62 -16.25 -17.74
N HIS A 298 -19.58 -16.57 -19.03
CA HIS A 298 -20.74 -16.53 -19.91
C HIS A 298 -21.86 -17.46 -19.40
N ARG A 299 -21.51 -18.70 -19.02
CA ARG A 299 -22.43 -19.65 -18.38
C ARG A 299 -22.98 -19.11 -17.05
N ALA A 300 -22.16 -18.49 -16.22
CA ALA A 300 -22.59 -17.90 -14.96
C ALA A 300 -23.50 -16.67 -15.17
N GLN A 301 -23.25 -15.83 -16.17
CA GLN A 301 -24.10 -14.69 -16.52
C GLN A 301 -25.50 -15.10 -17.01
N ALA A 302 -25.60 -16.19 -17.78
CA ALA A 302 -26.88 -16.70 -18.25
C ALA A 302 -27.86 -17.06 -17.11
N THR A 303 -27.35 -17.51 -15.97
CA THR A 303 -28.16 -17.91 -14.80
C THR A 303 -28.21 -16.84 -13.70
N ALA A 304 -27.28 -15.87 -13.68
CA ALA A 304 -27.18 -14.89 -12.58
C ALA A 304 -28.26 -13.79 -12.61
N GLY A 305 -28.73 -13.42 -13.78
CA GLY A 305 -29.60 -12.27 -13.97
C GLY A 305 -28.94 -10.90 -13.67
N PRO A 306 -29.59 -9.80 -14.06
CA PRO A 306 -29.05 -8.46 -13.86
C PRO A 306 -29.10 -8.00 -12.39
N PRO A 307 -28.29 -7.00 -12.01
CA PRO A 307 -27.23 -6.36 -12.78
C PRO A 307 -25.91 -7.13 -12.79
N GLY A 308 -25.16 -7.01 -13.89
CA GLY A 308 -23.84 -7.60 -14.04
C GLY A 308 -22.72 -6.58 -14.27
N PRO A 309 -21.44 -6.98 -14.12
CA PRO A 309 -20.29 -6.16 -14.51
C PRO A 309 -20.23 -5.97 -16.04
N LEU A 310 -19.51 -4.95 -16.48
CA LEU A 310 -19.08 -4.86 -17.87
C LEU A 310 -17.83 -5.73 -18.04
N VAL A 311 -17.84 -6.60 -19.04
CA VAL A 311 -16.70 -7.50 -19.33
C VAL A 311 -16.15 -7.19 -20.71
N ILE A 312 -14.85 -6.93 -20.75
CA ILE A 312 -14.11 -6.66 -22.00
C ILE A 312 -12.93 -7.61 -22.04
N ALA A 313 -12.99 -8.58 -22.96
CA ALA A 313 -11.88 -9.46 -23.27
C ALA A 313 -11.09 -8.87 -24.44
N VAL A 314 -9.77 -8.84 -24.32
CA VAL A 314 -8.87 -8.25 -25.34
C VAL A 314 -7.81 -9.27 -25.70
N GLY A 315 -7.67 -9.58 -26.98
CA GLY A 315 -6.65 -10.51 -27.42
C GLY A 315 -6.99 -11.29 -28.68
N VAL A 316 -6.56 -12.56 -28.72
CA VAL A 316 -6.71 -13.45 -29.90
C VAL A 316 -7.54 -14.68 -29.49
N PRO A 317 -8.88 -14.57 -29.41
CA PRO A 317 -9.73 -15.69 -29.06
C PRO A 317 -9.65 -16.81 -30.10
N SER A 318 -9.71 -18.07 -29.64
CA SER A 318 -9.80 -19.21 -30.56
C SER A 318 -11.18 -19.29 -31.22
N GLU A 319 -11.25 -19.93 -32.38
CA GLU A 319 -12.53 -20.22 -33.08
C GLU A 319 -13.40 -21.20 -32.26
N GLU A 320 -12.78 -21.99 -31.40
CA GLU A 320 -13.48 -22.88 -30.48
C GLU A 320 -14.21 -22.07 -29.38
N LEU A 321 -13.51 -21.14 -28.74
CA LEU A 321 -14.14 -20.23 -27.78
C LEU A 321 -15.31 -19.47 -28.41
N LEU A 322 -15.14 -18.93 -29.63
CA LEU A 322 -16.20 -18.17 -30.28
C LEU A 322 -17.45 -19.04 -30.55
N ARG A 323 -17.27 -20.31 -30.89
CA ARG A 323 -18.38 -21.27 -31.03
C ARG A 323 -19.05 -21.59 -29.69
N ASP A 324 -18.26 -21.80 -28.63
CA ASP A 324 -18.76 -22.14 -27.31
C ASP A 324 -19.54 -21.01 -26.67
N LEU A 325 -19.20 -19.76 -27.01
CA LEU A 325 -19.94 -18.57 -26.59
C LEU A 325 -21.24 -18.33 -27.41
N GLY A 326 -21.62 -19.27 -28.28
CA GLY A 326 -22.86 -19.22 -29.05
C GLY A 326 -22.79 -18.41 -30.34
N GLY A 327 -21.58 -18.18 -30.86
CA GLY A 327 -21.35 -17.37 -32.07
C GLY A 327 -21.54 -15.88 -31.79
N PRO A 328 -20.47 -15.16 -31.42
CA PRO A 328 -20.56 -13.73 -31.16
C PRO A 328 -21.01 -12.96 -32.40
N VAL A 329 -21.71 -11.85 -32.18
CA VAL A 329 -22.11 -10.97 -33.28
C VAL A 329 -20.92 -10.12 -33.67
N GLU A 330 -20.39 -10.34 -34.86
CA GLU A 330 -19.36 -9.46 -35.43
C GLU A 330 -19.92 -8.05 -35.59
N SER A 331 -19.18 -7.07 -35.15
CA SER A 331 -19.62 -5.68 -35.14
C SER A 331 -18.43 -4.75 -35.36
N THR A 332 -18.71 -3.62 -36.00
CA THR A 332 -17.82 -2.47 -36.04
C THR A 332 -17.87 -1.70 -34.72
N PHE A 333 -16.93 -0.80 -34.44
CA PHE A 333 -16.98 0.03 -33.22
C PHE A 333 -18.26 0.87 -33.11
N PRO A 334 -18.78 1.51 -34.15
CA PRO A 334 -20.07 2.20 -34.13
C PRO A 334 -21.24 1.27 -33.77
N GLU A 335 -21.32 0.08 -34.31
CA GLU A 335 -22.37 -0.90 -33.98
C GLU A 335 -22.22 -1.45 -32.58
N ALA A 336 -20.98 -1.71 -32.13
CA ALA A 336 -20.67 -2.09 -30.75
C ALA A 336 -21.07 -1.01 -29.74
N SER A 337 -20.94 0.28 -30.10
CA SER A 337 -21.41 1.39 -29.27
C SER A 337 -22.93 1.37 -29.07
N VAL A 338 -23.70 1.07 -30.12
CA VAL A 338 -25.16 0.93 -30.03
C VAL A 338 -25.54 -0.23 -29.10
N ARG A 339 -24.86 -1.39 -29.24
CA ARG A 339 -25.09 -2.55 -28.36
C ARG A 339 -24.66 -2.29 -26.91
N LEU A 340 -23.63 -1.48 -26.69
CA LEU A 340 -23.21 -1.04 -25.37
C LEU A 340 -24.22 -0.03 -24.77
N ALA A 341 -24.90 0.74 -25.59
CA ALA A 341 -25.95 1.68 -25.18
C ALA A 341 -27.28 0.97 -24.86
N ASP A 342 -27.64 -0.06 -25.62
CA ASP A 342 -28.89 -0.80 -25.48
C ASP A 342 -28.68 -2.11 -24.68
N HIS A 343 -29.08 -2.11 -23.42
CA HIS A 343 -28.93 -3.22 -22.48
C HIS A 343 -30.22 -3.95 -22.16
N THR A 344 -31.14 -4.00 -23.08
CA THR A 344 -32.50 -4.50 -22.81
C THR A 344 -32.58 -6.01 -22.58
N THR A 345 -31.59 -6.78 -23.06
CA THR A 345 -31.61 -8.25 -22.96
C THR A 345 -30.48 -8.75 -22.07
N PRO A 346 -30.76 -9.28 -20.84
CA PRO A 346 -29.75 -9.94 -20.03
C PRO A 346 -29.15 -11.15 -20.74
N GLY A 347 -27.81 -11.26 -20.79
CA GLY A 347 -27.14 -12.40 -21.40
C GLY A 347 -27.27 -12.48 -22.93
N GLY A 348 -27.39 -11.33 -23.59
CA GLY A 348 -27.35 -11.28 -25.04
C GLY A 348 -26.06 -11.88 -25.63
N PRO A 349 -26.03 -12.23 -26.92
CA PRO A 349 -24.85 -12.84 -27.56
C PRO A 349 -23.63 -11.92 -27.41
N PRO A 350 -22.44 -12.49 -27.20
CA PRO A 350 -21.21 -11.71 -27.14
C PRO A 350 -21.00 -10.87 -28.41
N VAL A 351 -20.32 -9.74 -28.24
CA VAL A 351 -20.03 -8.80 -29.33
C VAL A 351 -18.53 -8.90 -29.66
N LEU A 352 -18.22 -9.29 -30.92
CA LEU A 352 -16.86 -9.37 -31.42
C LEU A 352 -16.52 -8.14 -32.26
N VAL A 353 -15.48 -7.42 -31.90
CA VAL A 353 -14.94 -6.28 -32.63
C VAL A 353 -13.48 -6.55 -32.97
N THR A 354 -13.16 -6.47 -34.28
CA THR A 354 -11.79 -6.67 -34.76
C THR A 354 -11.05 -5.33 -34.86
N VAL A 355 -9.89 -5.24 -34.18
CA VAL A 355 -8.96 -4.11 -34.26
C VAL A 355 -7.93 -4.43 -35.34
N SER A 356 -7.84 -3.64 -36.39
CA SER A 356 -6.87 -3.85 -37.48
C SER A 356 -5.47 -3.36 -37.10
N GLU A 357 -4.41 -3.89 -37.74
CA GLU A 357 -3.03 -3.37 -37.55
C GLU A 357 -2.90 -1.90 -37.89
N ALA A 358 -3.59 -1.45 -38.94
CA ALA A 358 -3.62 -0.03 -39.31
C ALA A 358 -4.22 0.84 -38.20
N ALA A 359 -5.25 0.33 -37.51
CA ALA A 359 -5.86 1.02 -36.37
C ALA A 359 -4.95 1.09 -35.15
N LEU A 360 -4.13 0.05 -34.88
CA LEU A 360 -3.14 0.07 -33.80
C LEU A 360 -2.00 1.06 -34.07
N ALA A 361 -1.68 1.30 -35.35
CA ALA A 361 -0.66 2.26 -35.78
C ALA A 361 -1.17 3.72 -35.83
N ALA A 362 -2.48 3.92 -35.87
CA ALA A 362 -3.12 5.23 -35.92
C ALA A 362 -3.05 5.93 -34.55
N GLY A 363 -3.19 7.26 -34.54
CA GLY A 363 -3.05 8.08 -33.33
C GLY A 363 -4.07 7.85 -32.21
N GLY A 364 -5.13 7.09 -32.46
CA GLY A 364 -6.15 6.66 -31.50
C GLY A 364 -7.01 7.78 -30.90
N VAL A 365 -8.06 7.39 -30.21
CA VAL A 365 -9.05 8.27 -29.57
C VAL A 365 -8.68 8.53 -28.11
N PRO A 366 -8.65 9.80 -27.64
CA PRO A 366 -8.40 10.08 -26.23
C PRO A 366 -9.54 9.56 -25.34
N VAL A 367 -9.19 8.80 -24.29
CA VAL A 367 -10.16 8.29 -23.33
C VAL A 367 -10.19 9.19 -22.12
N LEU A 368 -11.18 10.06 -22.06
CA LEU A 368 -11.33 11.00 -20.94
C LEU A 368 -11.71 10.24 -19.66
N PRO A 369 -11.20 10.68 -18.50
CA PRO A 369 -11.51 10.07 -17.23
C PRO A 369 -13.02 9.99 -16.93
N VAL A 370 -13.47 8.86 -16.41
CA VAL A 370 -14.84 8.65 -15.97
C VAL A 370 -15.11 9.49 -14.72
N ARG A 371 -16.29 10.12 -14.61
CA ARG A 371 -16.67 10.92 -13.44
C ARG A 371 -17.92 10.31 -12.78
N PRO A 372 -17.78 9.32 -11.88
CA PRO A 372 -18.91 8.82 -11.12
C PRO A 372 -19.41 9.92 -10.17
N ARG A 373 -20.71 10.04 -10.01
CA ARG A 373 -21.27 10.98 -9.05
C ARG A 373 -21.04 10.50 -7.64
N THR A 374 -20.31 11.28 -6.85
CA THR A 374 -20.17 11.07 -5.42
C THR A 374 -21.44 11.58 -4.73
N PHE A 375 -22.23 10.68 -4.15
CA PHE A 375 -23.32 11.07 -3.24
C PHE A 375 -22.70 11.39 -1.86
N ARG A 376 -22.19 12.60 -1.66
CA ARG A 376 -21.73 13.06 -0.33
C ARG A 376 -22.81 12.85 0.75
N PHE A 377 -24.09 12.99 0.41
CA PHE A 377 -25.21 12.78 1.35
C PHE A 377 -25.61 11.32 1.57
N GLY A 378 -25.37 10.40 0.64
CA GLY A 378 -25.83 9.01 0.74
C GLY A 378 -25.11 8.16 1.78
N ARG A 379 -23.90 8.53 2.16
CA ARG A 379 -23.07 7.77 3.12
C ARG A 379 -23.49 8.04 4.57
N HIS A 380 -23.89 9.24 4.87
CA HIS A 380 -24.18 9.71 6.24
C HIS A 380 -25.68 9.80 6.60
N VAL A 381 -26.59 9.83 5.62
CA VAL A 381 -28.04 9.94 5.89
C VAL A 381 -28.58 8.79 6.76
N PRO A 382 -28.25 7.50 6.55
CA PRO A 382 -28.70 6.45 7.47
C PRO A 382 -28.03 6.52 8.84
N THR A 383 -26.75 6.94 8.89
CA THR A 383 -26.01 7.15 10.15
C THR A 383 -26.55 8.38 10.88
N ALA A 384 -26.89 9.44 10.13
CA ALA A 384 -27.52 10.65 10.69
C ALA A 384 -28.97 10.40 11.16
N ILE A 385 -29.75 9.55 10.49
CA ILE A 385 -31.12 9.19 10.92
C ILE A 385 -31.07 8.25 12.13
N VAL A 386 -30.20 7.23 12.13
CA VAL A 386 -30.04 6.33 13.29
C VAL A 386 -29.31 7.05 14.42
N GLY A 387 -28.31 7.87 14.12
CA GLY A 387 -27.67 8.76 15.08
C GLY A 387 -28.64 9.82 15.62
N GLY A 388 -29.43 10.41 14.76
CA GLY A 388 -30.48 11.38 15.16
C GLY A 388 -31.58 10.73 16.02
N MET A 389 -31.99 9.50 15.74
CA MET A 389 -32.93 8.74 16.58
C MET A 389 -32.25 8.24 17.87
N ALA A 390 -30.98 7.85 17.84
CA ALA A 390 -30.24 7.53 19.04
C ALA A 390 -29.91 8.78 19.88
N VAL A 391 -29.62 9.89 19.25
CA VAL A 391 -29.45 11.20 19.91
C VAL A 391 -30.78 11.70 20.47
N LEU A 392 -31.89 11.53 19.77
CA LEU A 392 -33.24 11.83 20.29
C LEU A 392 -33.63 10.92 21.46
N ALA A 393 -33.27 9.64 21.42
CA ALA A 393 -33.47 8.71 22.52
C ALA A 393 -32.54 8.99 23.70
N LEU A 394 -31.27 9.43 23.41
CA LEU A 394 -30.31 9.88 24.40
C LEU A 394 -30.63 11.28 24.94
N LEU A 395 -31.16 12.18 24.12
CA LEU A 395 -31.67 13.50 24.57
C LEU A 395 -32.93 13.33 25.38
N ALA A 396 -33.82 12.40 25.04
CA ALA A 396 -34.97 12.06 25.87
C ALA A 396 -34.59 11.34 27.18
N GLY A 397 -33.50 10.55 27.17
CA GLY A 397 -32.91 9.97 28.38
C GLY A 397 -31.95 10.90 29.11
N GLY A 398 -31.27 11.80 28.40
CA GLY A 398 -30.27 12.75 28.93
C GLY A 398 -30.84 14.05 29.47
N LEU A 399 -32.13 14.37 29.19
CA LEU A 399 -32.84 15.48 29.86
C LEU A 399 -33.17 15.14 31.32
N LEU A 400 -32.86 13.90 31.77
CA LEU A 400 -33.07 13.45 33.16
C LEU A 400 -31.76 13.23 33.94
N LEU A 401 -30.56 13.41 33.29
CA LEU A 401 -29.28 13.32 33.97
C LEU A 401 -28.43 14.57 33.65
N PRO A 402 -27.99 15.33 34.64
CA PRO A 402 -27.22 16.54 34.40
C PRO A 402 -25.84 16.18 33.80
N PRO A 403 -25.31 17.00 32.82
CA PRO A 403 -24.03 16.79 32.15
C PRO A 403 -22.77 17.06 33.04
N VAL A 404 -22.96 17.08 34.37
CA VAL A 404 -21.93 17.34 35.37
C VAL A 404 -21.09 16.09 35.71
N LEU A 405 -21.45 14.89 35.19
CA LEU A 405 -20.84 13.68 35.71
C LEU A 405 -19.64 13.13 34.92
N PHE A 406 -19.38 13.56 33.69
CA PHE A 406 -18.17 13.20 32.94
C PHE A 406 -17.79 14.32 31.96
N PRO A 407 -17.00 15.31 32.39
CA PRO A 407 -16.32 16.18 31.44
C PRO A 407 -15.37 15.28 30.57
N PRO A 408 -15.21 15.58 29.26
CA PRO A 408 -14.16 14.92 28.47
C PRO A 408 -12.84 15.10 29.22
N SER A 409 -12.04 14.03 29.33
CA SER A 409 -10.72 14.12 29.95
C SER A 409 -9.90 15.13 29.14
N ARG A 410 -9.29 16.08 29.81
CA ARG A 410 -8.36 17.05 29.21
C ARG A 410 -6.93 16.67 29.50
N ASP A 411 -6.72 15.39 29.82
CA ASP A 411 -5.38 14.89 30.10
C ASP A 411 -4.51 15.00 28.85
N CYS A 412 -3.26 15.39 29.03
CA CYS A 412 -2.30 15.49 27.95
C CYS A 412 -2.01 14.12 27.35
N LEU A 413 -2.05 14.00 26.03
CA LEU A 413 -1.77 12.76 25.33
C LEU A 413 -0.31 12.33 25.56
N GLY A 414 -0.08 11.10 26.03
CA GLY A 414 1.22 10.59 26.42
C GLY A 414 1.69 11.03 27.82
N GLY A 415 0.84 11.70 28.63
CA GLY A 415 1.16 12.15 30.00
C GLY A 415 1.80 13.55 30.07
N THR A 416 2.31 13.90 31.23
CA THR A 416 2.79 15.26 31.56
C THR A 416 4.31 15.44 31.46
N GLY A 417 5.08 14.36 31.25
CA GLY A 417 6.55 14.42 31.21
C GLY A 417 7.08 15.20 30.00
N SER A 418 8.10 16.00 30.22
CA SER A 418 8.87 16.70 29.19
C SER A 418 9.97 15.79 28.63
N VAL A 419 10.66 16.27 27.57
CA VAL A 419 11.84 15.57 27.00
C VAL A 419 12.93 15.36 28.04
N ALA A 420 13.04 16.27 29.06
CA ALA A 420 14.06 16.22 30.09
C ALA A 420 13.87 15.11 31.14
N ASP A 421 12.66 14.59 31.32
CA ASP A 421 12.32 13.72 32.46
C ASP A 421 13.11 12.40 32.50
N SER A 422 13.72 11.97 31.43
CA SER A 422 14.51 10.75 31.35
C SER A 422 15.58 10.76 30.25
N ALA A 423 16.01 11.93 29.83
CA ALA A 423 17.08 12.06 28.86
C ALA A 423 18.43 11.49 29.42
N PRO A 424 19.31 10.96 28.57
CA PRO A 424 20.65 10.58 28.99
C PRO A 424 21.34 11.77 29.63
N LYS A 425 22.00 11.54 30.77
CA LYS A 425 22.71 12.60 31.47
C LYS A 425 23.89 13.20 30.69
N GLU A 426 24.35 12.50 29.71
CA GLU A 426 25.42 12.94 28.80
C GLU A 426 25.03 12.65 27.38
N PRO A 427 25.17 13.61 26.42
CA PRO A 427 24.97 13.37 25.00
C PRO A 427 25.83 12.21 24.52
N VAL A 428 25.31 11.39 23.61
CA VAL A 428 26.08 10.32 22.97
C VAL A 428 27.15 10.99 22.10
N PRO A 429 28.47 10.72 22.36
CA PRO A 429 29.52 11.25 21.50
C PRO A 429 29.35 10.70 20.08
N VAL A 430 29.16 11.55 19.10
CA VAL A 430 29.03 11.18 17.69
C VAL A 430 30.42 10.98 17.11
N GLN A 431 30.61 9.85 16.41
CA GLN A 431 31.82 9.49 15.66
C GLN A 431 31.38 9.24 14.19
N ALA A 432 30.85 10.26 13.57
CA ALA A 432 30.12 10.12 12.33
C ALA A 432 30.97 9.53 11.18
N ASN A 433 32.22 9.97 11.03
CA ASN A 433 33.12 9.42 10.02
C ASN A 433 33.44 7.95 10.26
N ALA A 434 33.80 7.59 11.50
CA ALA A 434 34.09 6.19 11.86
C ALA A 434 32.86 5.28 11.69
N TRP A 435 31.66 5.77 11.95
CA TRP A 435 30.42 5.01 11.76
C TRP A 435 30.05 4.83 10.29
N TYR A 436 30.30 5.84 9.46
CA TYR A 436 30.20 5.75 8.00
C TYR A 436 31.15 4.69 7.46
N GLU A 437 32.44 4.78 7.79
CA GLU A 437 33.48 3.84 7.36
C GLU A 437 33.16 2.39 7.81
N ALA A 438 32.65 2.21 9.04
CA ALA A 438 32.26 0.90 9.53
C ALA A 438 31.10 0.28 8.71
N ALA A 439 30.12 1.09 8.29
CA ALA A 439 29.03 0.63 7.45
C ALA A 439 29.50 0.26 6.03
N VAL A 440 30.33 1.10 5.42
CA VAL A 440 30.94 0.83 4.11
C VAL A 440 31.81 -0.42 4.15
N LYS A 441 32.65 -0.55 5.19
CA LYS A 441 33.47 -1.75 5.38
C LYS A 441 32.64 -3.02 5.51
N THR A 442 31.52 -2.97 6.21
CA THR A 442 30.60 -4.12 6.30
C THR A 442 30.07 -4.51 4.92
N ILE A 443 29.69 -3.53 4.10
CA ILE A 443 29.25 -3.75 2.72
C ILE A 443 30.36 -4.38 1.88
N GLU A 444 31.59 -3.89 1.98
CA GLU A 444 32.75 -4.46 1.27
C GLU A 444 33.02 -5.92 1.65
N ASP A 445 32.95 -6.23 2.97
CA ASP A 445 33.13 -7.60 3.47
C ASP A 445 32.00 -8.52 2.94
N GLN A 446 30.75 -8.01 2.82
CA GLN A 446 29.64 -8.75 2.23
C GLN A 446 29.76 -8.87 0.70
N ASN A 447 30.30 -7.87 0.01
CA ASN A 447 30.63 -7.96 -1.41
C ASN A 447 31.63 -9.08 -1.69
N ALA A 448 32.65 -9.20 -0.86
CA ALA A 448 33.61 -10.29 -0.96
C ALA A 448 32.99 -11.69 -0.77
N ARG A 449 32.00 -11.81 0.11
CA ARG A 449 31.19 -13.04 0.28
C ARG A 449 30.32 -13.32 -0.95
N ALA A 450 29.62 -12.32 -1.48
CA ALA A 450 28.85 -12.47 -2.70
C ALA A 450 29.71 -12.90 -3.88
N GLU A 451 30.94 -12.35 -4.02
CA GLU A 451 31.89 -12.75 -5.06
C GLU A 451 32.40 -14.20 -4.90
N ASN A 452 32.44 -14.71 -3.65
CA ASN A 452 32.73 -16.13 -3.43
C ASN A 452 31.61 -17.02 -4.00
N TYR A 453 30.36 -16.63 -3.89
CA TYR A 453 29.22 -17.35 -4.52
C TYR A 453 29.33 -17.31 -6.05
N ALA A 454 29.71 -16.15 -6.64
CA ALA A 454 29.92 -16.03 -8.07
C ALA A 454 31.02 -17.00 -8.56
N ARG A 455 32.14 -17.11 -7.83
CA ARG A 455 33.23 -18.06 -8.12
C ARG A 455 32.80 -19.53 -8.02
N GLN A 456 31.79 -19.83 -7.22
CA GLN A 456 31.18 -21.16 -7.10
C GLN A 456 30.13 -21.42 -8.20
N GLY A 457 29.96 -20.49 -9.15
CA GLY A 457 29.02 -20.62 -10.27
C GLY A 457 27.58 -20.18 -9.97
N ARG A 458 27.30 -19.59 -8.80
CA ARG A 458 25.97 -19.05 -8.48
C ARG A 458 25.76 -17.70 -9.16
N THR A 459 24.50 -17.41 -9.45
CA THR A 459 24.12 -16.08 -9.94
C THR A 459 24.30 -15.04 -8.83
N VAL A 460 25.05 -13.98 -9.14
CA VAL A 460 25.28 -12.81 -8.30
C VAL A 460 25.02 -11.56 -9.13
N ARG A 461 24.47 -10.51 -8.55
CA ARG A 461 24.22 -9.23 -9.22
C ARG A 461 24.64 -8.08 -8.32
N THR A 462 24.64 -6.85 -8.87
CA THR A 462 25.00 -5.64 -8.15
C THR A 462 23.79 -4.72 -8.00
N ALA A 463 23.57 -4.20 -6.79
CA ALA A 463 22.71 -3.06 -6.50
C ALA A 463 23.59 -1.82 -6.31
N VAL A 464 23.20 -0.67 -6.81
CA VAL A 464 23.90 0.60 -6.56
C VAL A 464 23.16 1.35 -5.45
N ALA A 465 23.88 1.82 -4.43
CA ALA A 465 23.35 2.66 -3.37
C ALA A 465 23.87 4.08 -3.52
N PHE A 466 22.99 5.05 -3.80
CA PHE A 466 23.35 6.47 -3.81
C PHE A 466 23.21 7.06 -2.42
N VAL A 467 24.27 7.63 -1.90
CA VAL A 467 24.37 8.20 -0.55
C VAL A 467 24.94 9.61 -0.61
N SER A 468 24.74 10.39 0.44
CA SER A 468 25.45 11.67 0.62
C SER A 468 26.93 11.40 0.91
N ASP A 469 27.79 12.36 0.59
CA ASP A 469 29.23 12.26 0.89
C ASP A 469 29.45 12.06 2.40
N PRO A 470 30.53 11.33 2.79
CA PRO A 470 30.83 11.08 4.18
C PRO A 470 31.14 12.39 4.94
N PRO A 471 30.93 12.41 6.27
CA PRO A 471 31.41 13.50 7.11
C PRO A 471 32.94 13.62 7.01
N THR A 472 33.45 14.85 7.04
CA THR A 472 34.89 15.08 6.94
C THR A 472 35.65 14.93 8.25
N THR A 473 34.91 15.02 9.37
CA THR A 473 35.44 14.85 10.73
C THR A 473 34.43 14.10 11.61
N ASP A 474 34.93 13.49 12.69
CA ASP A 474 34.06 12.79 13.65
C ASP A 474 33.10 13.74 14.41
N ASP A 475 33.48 15.00 14.56
CA ASP A 475 32.68 16.02 15.22
C ASP A 475 31.58 16.60 14.32
N GLU A 476 31.59 16.28 13.03
CA GLU A 476 30.62 16.76 12.07
C GLU A 476 29.35 15.91 12.11
N THR A 477 28.40 16.29 12.92
CA THR A 477 27.09 15.66 12.94
C THR A 477 26.29 16.07 11.69
N ARG A 478 26.32 15.23 10.68
CA ARG A 478 25.38 15.35 9.55
C ARG A 478 24.16 14.48 9.84
N PHE A 479 23.09 15.13 10.21
CA PHE A 479 21.79 14.47 10.36
C PHE A 479 21.08 14.46 8.99
N ASP A 480 21.65 13.76 8.03
CA ASP A 480 21.11 13.62 6.68
C ASP A 480 20.55 12.22 6.39
N GLY A 481 20.52 11.35 7.39
CA GLY A 481 20.03 9.97 7.29
C GLY A 481 21.01 8.98 6.65
N THR A 482 22.15 9.43 6.10
CA THR A 482 23.07 8.59 5.31
C THR A 482 23.67 7.43 6.11
N ILE A 483 24.17 7.68 7.34
CA ILE A 483 24.78 6.64 8.15
C ILE A 483 23.76 5.56 8.57
N PRO A 484 22.59 5.93 9.13
CA PRO A 484 21.53 4.96 9.38
C PRO A 484 21.09 4.18 8.13
N GLU A 485 21.00 4.85 6.97
CA GLU A 485 20.64 4.21 5.71
C GLU A 485 21.65 3.15 5.29
N LEU A 486 22.95 3.48 5.31
CA LEU A 486 24.01 2.53 5.01
C LEU A 486 24.03 1.32 5.96
N ARG A 487 23.73 1.54 7.25
CA ARG A 487 23.59 0.44 8.22
C ARG A 487 22.46 -0.51 7.84
N GLY A 488 21.28 0.00 7.50
CA GLY A 488 20.18 -0.84 7.05
C GLY A 488 20.52 -1.66 5.81
N ILE A 489 21.17 -1.04 4.82
CA ILE A 489 21.68 -1.72 3.63
C ILE A 489 22.70 -2.81 3.98
N ALA A 490 23.69 -2.50 4.82
CA ALA A 490 24.71 -3.45 5.26
C ALA A 490 24.11 -4.66 5.99
N MET A 491 23.17 -4.40 6.89
CA MET A 491 22.48 -5.43 7.68
C MET A 491 21.67 -6.37 6.79
N TRP A 492 20.87 -5.82 5.85
CA TRP A 492 20.11 -6.65 4.91
C TRP A 492 21.03 -7.45 4.00
N GLN A 493 22.09 -6.86 3.46
CA GLN A 493 23.08 -7.58 2.66
C GLN A 493 23.71 -8.75 3.42
N GLN A 494 24.07 -8.52 4.68
CA GLN A 494 24.61 -9.56 5.55
C GLN A 494 23.62 -10.70 5.76
N LYS A 495 22.34 -10.38 5.97
CA LYS A 495 21.27 -11.35 6.13
C LYS A 495 21.04 -12.15 4.84
N LEU A 496 20.89 -11.46 3.71
CA LEU A 496 20.71 -12.09 2.40
C LEU A 496 21.85 -13.08 2.08
N ASN A 497 23.11 -12.68 2.27
CA ASN A 497 24.26 -13.53 2.02
C ASN A 497 24.33 -14.73 2.98
N ARG A 498 23.90 -14.56 4.23
CA ARG A 498 23.81 -15.65 5.21
C ARG A 498 22.71 -16.65 4.84
N GLU A 499 21.54 -16.18 4.47
CA GLU A 499 20.40 -17.02 4.07
C GLU A 499 20.66 -17.72 2.74
N ALA A 500 21.32 -17.05 1.78
CA ALA A 500 21.74 -17.63 0.52
C ALA A 500 22.73 -18.80 0.68
N ALA A 501 23.41 -18.94 1.82
CA ALA A 501 24.23 -20.12 2.09
C ALA A 501 23.41 -21.41 2.23
N ALA A 502 22.14 -21.32 2.62
CA ALA A 502 21.24 -22.45 2.85
C ALA A 502 20.14 -22.57 1.78
N ASP A 503 19.90 -21.51 1.01
CA ASP A 503 18.85 -21.45 0.00
C ASP A 503 19.41 -20.96 -1.35
N ASP A 504 19.49 -21.87 -2.31
CA ASP A 504 20.01 -21.58 -3.65
C ASP A 504 19.03 -20.73 -4.51
N SER A 505 17.79 -20.58 -4.11
CA SER A 505 16.82 -19.71 -4.78
C SER A 505 17.06 -18.23 -4.50
N LEU A 506 17.76 -17.89 -3.41
CA LEU A 506 18.20 -16.54 -3.09
C LEU A 506 19.40 -16.14 -3.94
N ILE A 507 19.36 -14.95 -4.50
CA ILE A 507 20.44 -14.40 -5.32
C ILE A 507 21.22 -13.39 -4.48
N PRO A 508 22.48 -13.71 -4.12
CA PRO A 508 23.34 -12.77 -3.41
C PRO A 508 23.55 -11.48 -4.20
N LEU A 509 23.52 -10.35 -3.52
CA LEU A 509 23.72 -9.05 -4.13
C LEU A 509 24.99 -8.38 -3.60
N ARG A 510 25.81 -7.89 -4.52
CA ARG A 510 26.82 -6.90 -4.23
C ARG A 510 26.17 -5.53 -4.11
N VAL A 511 26.74 -4.67 -3.30
CA VAL A 511 26.32 -3.27 -3.19
C VAL A 511 27.48 -2.36 -3.59
N GLU A 512 27.25 -1.52 -4.57
CA GLU A 512 28.17 -0.46 -4.95
C GLU A 512 27.68 0.85 -4.31
N VAL A 513 28.43 1.35 -3.34
CA VAL A 513 28.13 2.65 -2.70
C VAL A 513 28.67 3.76 -3.59
N ARG A 514 27.80 4.71 -3.95
CA ARG A 514 28.14 5.89 -4.76
C ARG A 514 27.79 7.16 -4.00
N GLU A 515 28.80 7.95 -3.76
CA GLU A 515 28.70 9.27 -3.17
C GLU A 515 28.10 10.26 -4.20
N ALA A 516 27.06 10.93 -3.82
CA ALA A 516 26.28 11.83 -4.68
C ALA A 516 26.40 13.33 -4.27
N GLY A 517 27.52 13.68 -3.65
CA GLY A 517 27.79 15.00 -3.11
C GLY A 517 27.16 15.23 -1.73
N ILE A 518 27.65 16.23 -1.03
CA ILE A 518 27.08 16.65 0.27
C ILE A 518 25.63 17.00 0.07
N ALA A 519 24.76 16.36 0.86
CA ALA A 519 23.30 16.52 0.76
C ALA A 519 22.79 16.27 -0.67
N PHE A 520 23.40 15.31 -1.38
CA PHE A 520 23.01 14.87 -2.73
C PHE A 520 23.14 15.92 -3.83
N ARG A 521 23.98 16.96 -3.68
CA ARG A 521 24.17 18.01 -4.68
C ARG A 521 24.64 17.52 -6.05
N ASP A 522 25.39 16.41 -6.10
CA ASP A 522 25.87 15.80 -7.33
C ASP A 522 25.00 14.62 -7.83
N ALA A 523 23.82 14.40 -7.24
CA ALA A 523 22.97 13.24 -7.52
C ALA A 523 22.64 13.07 -9.01
N GLU A 524 22.24 14.14 -9.70
CA GLU A 524 21.98 14.10 -11.14
C GLU A 524 23.21 13.74 -11.97
N LYS A 525 24.37 14.29 -11.62
CA LYS A 525 25.65 14.01 -12.29
C LYS A 525 26.05 12.54 -12.13
N GLU A 526 25.96 12.00 -10.92
CA GLU A 526 26.32 10.61 -10.64
C GLU A 526 25.32 9.63 -11.27
N ALA A 527 24.03 9.98 -11.32
CA ALA A 527 23.04 9.19 -12.07
C ALA A 527 23.36 9.13 -13.57
N LYS A 528 23.73 10.27 -14.19
CA LYS A 528 24.19 10.33 -15.59
C LYS A 528 25.44 9.47 -15.83
N ARG A 529 26.38 9.49 -14.88
CA ARG A 529 27.58 8.68 -14.93
C ARG A 529 27.25 7.20 -14.88
N LEU A 530 26.42 6.76 -13.92
CA LEU A 530 25.93 5.38 -13.87
C LEU A 530 25.29 4.95 -15.20
N VAL A 531 24.36 5.76 -15.74
CA VAL A 531 23.69 5.43 -17.01
C VAL A 531 24.69 5.30 -18.17
N ALA A 532 25.79 6.09 -18.18
CA ALA A 532 26.82 5.98 -19.21
C ALA A 532 27.61 4.66 -19.06
N GLU A 533 28.01 4.30 -17.84
CA GLU A 533 28.76 3.06 -17.54
C GLU A 533 27.95 1.81 -17.90
N LEU A 534 26.63 1.84 -17.67
CA LEU A 534 25.75 0.71 -17.97
C LEU A 534 25.59 0.39 -19.48
N LYS A 535 26.07 1.25 -20.38
CA LYS A 535 26.09 0.95 -21.83
C LYS A 535 27.11 -0.13 -22.19
N ASP A 536 28.21 -0.19 -21.46
CA ASP A 536 29.31 -1.12 -21.68
C ASP A 536 29.31 -2.31 -20.70
N GLU A 537 28.34 -2.38 -19.79
CA GLU A 537 28.23 -3.35 -18.70
C GLU A 537 28.24 -4.81 -19.18
N LYS A 538 27.71 -5.10 -20.39
CA LYS A 538 27.64 -6.47 -20.92
C LYS A 538 29.04 -7.09 -21.22
N SER A 539 30.07 -6.28 -21.30
CA SER A 539 31.46 -6.73 -21.51
C SER A 539 32.16 -7.14 -20.21
N GLY A 540 31.60 -6.79 -19.03
CA GLY A 540 32.14 -7.10 -17.71
C GLY A 540 31.63 -8.41 -17.10
N PRO A 541 32.11 -8.74 -15.88
CA PRO A 541 31.65 -9.90 -15.12
C PRO A 541 30.16 -9.87 -14.86
N ALA A 542 29.52 -11.03 -14.86
CA ALA A 542 28.08 -11.12 -14.62
C ALA A 542 27.66 -10.66 -13.21
N SER A 543 28.54 -10.81 -12.21
CA SER A 543 28.33 -10.36 -10.83
C SER A 543 28.30 -8.84 -10.69
N GLU A 544 28.92 -8.10 -11.62
CA GLU A 544 28.94 -6.64 -11.64
C GLU A 544 27.71 -6.02 -12.34
N ARG A 545 26.89 -6.84 -12.98
CA ARG A 545 25.67 -6.33 -13.65
C ARG A 545 24.72 -5.73 -12.65
N VAL A 546 24.41 -4.45 -12.85
CA VAL A 546 23.50 -3.69 -12.00
C VAL A 546 22.05 -4.07 -12.27
N VAL A 547 21.33 -4.49 -11.25
CA VAL A 547 19.90 -4.89 -11.33
C VAL A 547 18.95 -3.80 -10.86
N GLY A 548 19.42 -2.87 -10.03
CA GLY A 548 18.62 -1.77 -9.53
C GLY A 548 19.43 -0.81 -8.66
N VAL A 549 18.78 0.25 -8.26
CA VAL A 549 19.33 1.33 -7.43
C VAL A 549 18.57 1.40 -6.11
N LEU A 550 19.27 1.67 -5.01
CA LEU A 550 18.77 2.02 -3.69
C LEU A 550 19.13 3.47 -3.36
N GLY A 551 18.39 4.12 -2.52
CA GLY A 551 18.59 5.51 -2.08
C GLY A 551 17.39 6.32 -2.54
N TYR A 552 17.37 7.46 -2.40
CA TYR A 552 18.00 8.62 -1.85
C TYR A 552 17.37 8.95 -0.47
N ALA A 553 18.19 9.30 0.52
CA ALA A 553 17.69 9.60 1.86
C ALA A 553 16.92 10.93 1.93
N GLN A 554 17.15 11.85 1.02
CA GLN A 554 16.57 13.19 1.07
C GLN A 554 15.81 13.57 -0.21
N SER A 555 14.64 14.18 -0.01
CA SER A 555 13.91 14.86 -1.07
C SER A 555 14.58 16.19 -1.41
N ARG A 556 15.23 16.24 -2.59
CA ARG A 556 15.88 17.45 -3.11
C ARG A 556 15.63 17.59 -4.60
N ASN A 557 15.82 18.79 -5.13
CA ASN A 557 15.71 19.03 -6.58
C ASN A 557 16.71 18.18 -7.38
N GLU A 558 17.91 17.99 -6.85
CA GLU A 558 18.97 17.20 -7.46
C GLU A 558 18.64 15.69 -7.43
N THR A 559 18.06 15.19 -6.34
CA THR A 559 17.58 13.80 -6.27
C THR A 559 16.40 13.56 -7.20
N GLN A 560 15.47 14.50 -7.30
CA GLN A 560 14.39 14.44 -8.30
C GLN A 560 14.95 14.42 -9.73
N ALA A 561 15.98 15.23 -10.02
CA ALA A 561 16.65 15.25 -11.32
C ALA A 561 17.36 13.91 -11.60
N ALA A 562 18.03 13.33 -10.59
CA ALA A 562 18.66 12.00 -10.69
C ALA A 562 17.63 10.91 -10.99
N LEU A 563 16.51 10.88 -10.28
CA LEU A 563 15.43 9.91 -10.53
C LEU A 563 14.86 10.04 -11.95
N ARG A 564 14.80 11.24 -12.51
CA ARG A 564 14.40 11.45 -13.90
C ARG A 564 15.38 10.79 -14.87
N VAL A 565 16.68 10.95 -14.64
CA VAL A 565 17.74 10.32 -15.46
C VAL A 565 17.65 8.79 -15.38
N LEU A 566 17.50 8.23 -14.19
CA LEU A 566 17.34 6.79 -13.97
C LEU A 566 16.05 6.25 -14.60
N GLY A 567 14.95 7.01 -14.47
CA GLY A 567 13.65 6.68 -15.04
C GLY A 567 13.65 6.64 -16.56
N GLU A 568 14.31 7.61 -17.22
CA GLU A 568 14.49 7.62 -18.68
C GLU A 568 15.34 6.45 -19.16
N ALA A 569 16.34 6.05 -18.38
CA ALA A 569 17.17 4.86 -18.65
C ALA A 569 16.47 3.54 -18.30
N GLY A 570 15.29 3.57 -17.68
CA GLY A 570 14.53 2.38 -17.30
C GLY A 570 15.13 1.58 -16.15
N ILE A 571 15.93 2.21 -15.29
CA ILE A 571 16.60 1.59 -14.16
C ILE A 571 15.66 1.56 -12.97
N PRO A 572 15.30 0.38 -12.42
CA PRO A 572 14.46 0.29 -11.25
C PRO A 572 15.19 0.90 -10.04
N THR A 573 14.51 1.81 -9.35
CA THR A 573 15.02 2.51 -8.18
C THR A 573 14.07 2.35 -7.01
N ILE A 574 14.57 1.82 -5.90
CA ILE A 574 13.82 1.73 -4.65
C ILE A 574 14.26 2.91 -3.79
N GLY A 575 13.33 3.83 -3.55
CA GLY A 575 13.58 4.98 -2.70
C GLY A 575 13.59 4.59 -1.24
N THR A 576 14.44 5.21 -0.46
CA THR A 576 14.48 5.03 0.99
C THR A 576 13.58 6.04 1.68
N THR A 577 14.08 7.16 2.14
CA THR A 577 13.36 8.12 2.98
C THR A 577 13.07 9.48 2.31
N ALA A 578 13.18 9.56 0.99
CA ALA A 578 12.76 10.74 0.23
C ALA A 578 11.23 10.76 0.09
N THR A 579 10.55 11.56 0.90
CA THR A 579 9.09 11.54 1.10
C THR A 579 8.30 12.59 0.33
N ALA A 580 8.94 13.60 -0.29
CA ALA A 580 8.21 14.63 -1.04
C ALA A 580 7.40 14.03 -2.20
N ASP A 581 6.14 14.44 -2.34
CA ASP A 581 5.24 14.00 -3.42
C ASP A 581 5.82 14.26 -4.82
N GLU A 582 6.63 15.30 -4.94
CA GLU A 582 7.29 15.73 -6.15
C GLU A 582 8.30 14.69 -6.69
N MET A 583 8.81 13.79 -5.83
CA MET A 583 9.67 12.66 -6.23
C MET A 583 8.95 11.66 -7.15
N LEU A 584 7.62 11.61 -7.09
CA LEU A 584 6.77 10.73 -7.89
C LEU A 584 6.27 11.36 -9.20
N THR A 585 6.91 12.42 -9.69
CA THR A 585 6.46 13.15 -10.87
C THR A 585 7.29 12.83 -12.12
N GLY A 586 6.67 12.92 -13.30
CA GLY A 586 7.34 12.79 -14.59
C GLY A 586 7.90 11.40 -14.91
N PRO A 587 9.04 11.28 -15.63
CA PRO A 587 9.67 10.01 -16.01
C PRO A 587 10.12 9.16 -14.82
N ALA A 588 10.51 9.78 -13.70
CA ALA A 588 10.87 9.12 -12.45
C ALA A 588 9.77 8.16 -11.99
N ALA A 589 8.52 8.59 -12.08
CA ALA A 589 7.36 7.79 -11.70
C ALA A 589 7.25 6.41 -12.38
N ARG A 590 8.02 6.12 -13.41
CA ARG A 590 7.94 4.84 -14.13
C ARG A 590 8.86 3.75 -13.56
N THR A 591 9.87 4.14 -12.80
CA THR A 591 10.91 3.21 -12.31
C THR A 591 11.31 3.48 -10.86
N TYR A 592 10.54 4.30 -10.15
CA TYR A 592 10.77 4.66 -8.76
C TYR A 592 9.68 4.10 -7.85
N TRP A 593 10.09 3.35 -6.83
CA TRP A 593 9.24 2.76 -5.78
C TRP A 593 9.70 3.28 -4.43
N PRO A 594 9.06 4.32 -3.85
CA PRO A 594 9.40 4.81 -2.51
C PRO A 594 9.01 3.78 -1.45
N SER A 595 9.80 3.65 -0.38
CA SER A 595 9.55 2.71 0.70
C SER A 595 8.80 3.32 1.90
N THR A 596 8.51 4.61 1.83
CA THR A 596 7.83 5.40 2.88
C THR A 596 6.51 5.99 2.38
N PRO A 597 5.61 6.38 3.28
CA PRO A 597 4.52 7.30 2.94
C PRO A 597 5.07 8.60 2.35
N VAL A 598 4.28 9.28 1.54
CA VAL A 598 4.62 10.62 1.01
C VAL A 598 4.17 11.73 1.95
N ASN A 599 4.77 12.92 1.80
CA ASN A 599 4.50 14.09 2.64
C ASN A 599 3.01 14.46 2.71
N SER A 600 2.24 14.27 1.64
CA SER A 600 0.80 14.54 1.67
C SER A 600 0.04 13.63 2.63
N ARG A 601 0.46 12.39 2.82
CA ARG A 601 -0.12 11.49 3.82
C ARG A 601 0.35 11.83 5.23
N GLU A 602 1.65 12.07 5.39
CA GLU A 602 2.26 12.46 6.66
C GLU A 602 1.61 13.74 7.20
N ALA A 603 1.62 14.80 6.43
CA ALA A 603 1.06 16.10 6.80
C ALA A 603 -0.43 16.05 7.16
N ARG A 604 -1.23 15.27 6.42
CA ARG A 604 -2.66 15.10 6.71
C ARG A 604 -2.88 14.44 8.07
N ILE A 605 -2.10 13.39 8.36
CA ILE A 605 -2.19 12.67 9.64
C ILE A 605 -1.77 13.60 10.78
N GLU A 606 -0.69 14.35 10.61
CA GLU A 606 -0.18 15.31 11.60
C GLU A 606 -1.13 16.48 11.83
N ALA A 607 -1.73 17.04 10.78
CA ALA A 607 -2.70 18.12 10.87
C ALA A 607 -3.97 17.67 11.62
N ASP A 608 -4.53 16.49 11.30
CA ASP A 608 -5.68 15.96 12.01
C ASP A 608 -5.33 15.58 13.47
N PHE A 609 -4.12 15.07 13.71
CA PHE A 609 -3.62 14.81 15.05
C PHE A 609 -3.54 16.10 15.88
N ALA A 610 -2.94 17.15 15.34
CA ALA A 610 -2.82 18.44 16.02
C ALA A 610 -4.19 19.05 16.33
N SER A 611 -5.14 18.97 15.39
CA SER A 611 -6.48 19.56 15.51
C SER A 611 -7.43 18.77 16.41
N THR A 612 -7.12 17.48 16.71
CA THR A 612 -8.09 16.60 17.41
C THR A 612 -7.60 16.03 18.72
N LYS A 613 -6.27 16.02 18.96
CA LYS A 613 -5.67 15.43 20.17
C LYS A 613 -5.23 16.49 21.15
N ASN A 614 -5.34 16.18 22.44
CA ASN A 614 -4.95 17.06 23.53
C ASN A 614 -3.41 17.08 23.66
N ILE A 615 -2.74 17.92 22.88
CA ILE A 615 -1.28 18.00 22.82
C ILE A 615 -0.71 19.35 23.27
N VAL A 616 -1.49 20.43 23.19
CA VAL A 616 -1.06 21.76 23.58
C VAL A 616 -1.43 22.03 25.04
N ALA A 617 -0.44 22.34 25.90
CA ALA A 617 -0.66 22.57 27.33
C ALA A 617 -1.56 23.78 27.57
N GLU A 618 -2.57 23.65 28.43
CA GLU A 618 -3.40 24.78 28.87
C GLU A 618 -2.54 25.74 29.73
N PRO A 619 -2.59 27.04 29.49
CA PRO A 619 -1.86 28.02 30.30
C PRO A 619 -2.12 27.86 31.82
N GLY A 620 -1.05 27.68 32.60
CA GLY A 620 -1.14 27.50 34.04
C GLY A 620 -1.56 26.12 34.53
N SER A 621 -1.56 25.12 33.68
CA SER A 621 -1.82 23.71 34.03
C SER A 621 -0.79 22.79 33.40
N GLU A 622 -0.10 22.01 34.20
CA GLU A 622 0.88 21.02 33.74
C GLU A 622 0.23 19.73 33.21
N ASP A 623 -0.99 19.41 33.67
CA ASP A 623 -1.67 18.13 33.41
C ASP A 623 -2.77 18.20 32.37
N ARG A 624 -3.11 19.39 31.90
CA ARG A 624 -4.25 19.60 30.98
C ARG A 624 -3.79 20.15 29.67
N CYS A 625 -4.23 19.48 28.63
CA CYS A 625 -3.97 19.87 27.25
C CYS A 625 -5.26 20.03 26.44
N THR A 626 -5.14 20.79 25.36
CA THR A 626 -6.20 21.00 24.36
C THR A 626 -5.68 20.63 22.97
N PRO A 627 -6.56 20.35 22.01
CA PRO A 627 -6.17 20.36 20.59
C PRO A 627 -5.65 21.74 20.18
N ALA A 628 -4.77 21.78 19.19
CA ALA A 628 -4.27 23.03 18.65
C ALA A 628 -5.35 23.78 17.87
N GLY A 629 -5.62 25.03 18.26
CA GLY A 629 -6.49 25.96 17.51
C GLY A 629 -5.72 26.77 16.48
N HIS A 630 -4.39 26.89 16.69
CA HIS A 630 -3.49 27.64 15.82
C HIS A 630 -2.20 26.84 15.57
N ALA A 631 -1.60 26.99 14.39
CA ALA A 631 -0.32 26.38 14.05
C ALA A 631 0.69 27.46 13.63
N ILE A 632 1.88 27.40 14.22
CA ILE A 632 3.02 28.21 13.81
C ILE A 632 3.92 27.29 12.98
N VAL A 633 3.87 27.44 11.65
CA VAL A 633 4.56 26.57 10.70
C VAL A 633 5.94 27.13 10.38
N ILE A 634 6.96 26.33 10.56
CA ILE A 634 8.34 26.66 10.18
C ILE A 634 8.69 25.89 8.93
N GLU A 635 8.79 26.59 7.81
CA GLU A 635 9.23 26.02 6.52
C GLU A 635 10.63 26.49 6.15
N SER A 636 11.29 25.77 5.25
CA SER A 636 12.42 26.20 4.45
C SER A 636 12.02 26.10 2.98
N SER A 637 11.62 27.21 2.38
CA SER A 637 11.09 27.23 1.01
C SER A 637 12.13 26.83 -0.05
N ALA A 638 13.41 26.87 0.27
CA ALA A 638 14.49 26.40 -0.57
C ALA A 638 14.68 24.88 -0.57
N ASP A 639 14.14 24.19 0.41
CA ASP A 639 14.25 22.74 0.58
C ASP A 639 12.97 22.02 0.15
N LEU A 640 13.09 21.12 -0.84
CA LEU A 640 11.94 20.42 -1.43
C LEU A 640 11.13 19.60 -0.40
N TYR A 641 11.78 18.95 0.57
CA TYR A 641 11.09 18.21 1.62
C TYR A 641 10.26 19.16 2.49
N SER A 642 10.90 20.21 2.98
CA SER A 642 10.29 21.18 3.89
C SER A 642 9.10 21.90 3.25
N ASP A 643 9.29 22.44 2.02
CA ASP A 643 8.24 23.12 1.26
C ASP A 643 7.06 22.18 0.96
N SER A 644 7.33 20.95 0.53
CA SER A 644 6.29 19.95 0.27
C SER A 644 5.49 19.64 1.54
N LEU A 645 6.16 19.37 2.66
CA LEU A 645 5.51 19.01 3.92
C LEU A 645 4.69 20.17 4.50
N ALA A 646 5.27 21.38 4.56
CA ALA A 646 4.60 22.57 5.09
C ALA A 646 3.33 22.91 4.31
N ARG A 647 3.41 22.93 2.96
CA ARG A 647 2.24 23.21 2.11
C ARG A 647 1.10 22.24 2.32
N ARG A 648 1.43 20.95 2.51
CA ARG A 648 0.44 19.91 2.73
C ARG A 648 -0.18 20.03 4.12
N PHE A 649 0.63 20.31 5.14
CA PHE A 649 0.12 20.52 6.50
C PHE A 649 -0.84 21.72 6.56
N VAL A 650 -0.45 22.88 6.03
CA VAL A 650 -1.30 24.08 5.98
C VAL A 650 -2.62 23.84 5.24
N ALA A 651 -2.60 23.02 4.19
CA ALA A 651 -3.79 22.69 3.40
C ALA A 651 -4.79 21.77 4.14
N GLU A 652 -4.31 20.98 5.11
CA GLU A 652 -5.11 19.99 5.85
C GLU A 652 -5.45 20.42 7.29
N PHE A 653 -4.73 21.39 7.85
CA PHE A 653 -4.95 21.85 9.23
C PHE A 653 -6.25 22.67 9.35
N ASP A 654 -7.14 22.25 10.25
CA ASP A 654 -8.48 22.85 10.42
C ASP A 654 -8.47 24.20 11.19
N GLY A 655 -7.31 24.61 11.76
CA GLY A 655 -7.15 25.83 12.54
C GLY A 655 -6.65 27.04 11.71
N THR A 656 -6.33 28.13 12.42
CA THR A 656 -5.59 29.26 11.83
C THR A 656 -4.08 28.94 11.83
N HIS A 657 -3.31 29.63 11.00
CA HIS A 657 -1.87 29.40 10.95
C HIS A 657 -1.09 30.68 10.65
N GLN A 658 0.16 30.71 11.12
CA GLN A 658 1.19 31.66 10.75
C GLN A 658 2.41 30.89 10.21
N VAL A 659 3.10 31.47 9.23
CA VAL A 659 4.25 30.79 8.60
C VAL A 659 5.50 31.63 8.74
N PHE A 660 6.61 30.97 9.13
CA PHE A 660 7.96 31.51 9.08
C PHE A 660 8.77 30.73 8.04
N ASP A 661 9.36 31.44 7.09
CA ASP A 661 10.32 30.86 6.14
C ASP A 661 11.74 30.98 6.72
N PHE A 662 12.26 29.86 7.20
CA PHE A 662 13.57 29.77 7.80
C PHE A 662 14.60 29.25 6.81
N ASN A 663 15.37 30.14 6.23
CA ASN A 663 16.38 29.84 5.23
C ASN A 663 17.73 30.44 5.61
N GLN A 664 18.61 29.64 6.23
CA GLN A 664 19.93 30.08 6.65
C GLN A 664 20.93 30.31 5.51
N GLU A 665 20.79 29.58 4.40
CA GLU A 665 21.83 29.49 3.37
C GLU A 665 21.57 30.39 2.15
N GLY A 666 20.45 31.10 2.10
CA GLY A 666 20.09 31.97 0.97
C GLY A 666 19.97 31.21 -0.35
N GLU A 667 19.67 29.88 -0.28
CA GLU A 667 19.44 29.08 -1.48
C GLU A 667 18.12 29.49 -2.15
N PHE A 668 18.14 29.55 -3.49
CA PHE A 668 16.96 29.90 -4.27
C PHE A 668 16.10 28.64 -4.46
N GLY A 669 14.97 28.61 -3.80
CA GLY A 669 13.99 27.52 -3.87
C GLY A 669 12.66 27.94 -4.50
N SER A 670 11.60 27.25 -4.08
CA SER A 670 10.22 27.61 -4.39
C SER A 670 9.86 28.96 -3.77
N ALA A 671 8.79 29.59 -4.26
CA ALA A 671 8.27 30.77 -3.56
C ALA A 671 7.73 30.30 -2.18
N PRO A 672 8.05 31.01 -1.08
CA PRO A 672 7.53 30.63 0.24
C PRO A 672 6.00 30.65 0.26
N LEU A 673 5.42 30.00 1.27
CA LEU A 673 3.99 30.02 1.51
C LEU A 673 3.44 31.44 1.61
N ALA A 674 2.22 31.67 1.19
CA ALA A 674 1.60 32.99 1.19
C ALA A 674 1.54 33.56 2.62
N GLY A 675 2.12 34.75 2.81
CA GLY A 675 2.16 35.40 4.12
C GLY A 675 3.34 34.97 5.01
N ALA A 676 4.23 34.09 4.53
CA ALA A 676 5.42 33.70 5.26
C ALA A 676 6.34 34.89 5.57
N VAL A 677 6.85 34.91 6.81
CA VAL A 677 7.83 35.91 7.26
C VAL A 677 9.21 35.27 7.23
N SER A 678 10.10 35.85 6.42
CA SER A 678 11.47 35.31 6.26
C SER A 678 12.31 35.54 7.52
N GLN A 679 12.96 34.46 7.99
CA GLN A 679 13.83 34.45 9.15
C GLN A 679 15.24 33.95 8.78
N PRO A 680 16.24 34.84 8.77
CA PRO A 680 17.57 34.50 8.25
C PRO A 680 18.45 33.70 9.25
N ASN A 681 18.07 33.60 10.50
CA ASN A 681 18.81 32.86 11.51
C ASN A 681 17.94 32.41 12.69
N ALA A 682 18.43 31.41 13.42
CA ALA A 682 17.70 30.76 14.52
C ALA A 682 17.35 31.71 15.69
N ALA A 683 18.19 32.71 15.96
CA ALA A 683 17.94 33.64 17.07
C ALA A 683 16.79 34.61 16.79
N LEU A 684 16.68 35.08 15.53
CA LEU A 684 15.55 35.90 15.11
C LEU A 684 14.28 35.08 15.06
N LEU A 685 14.36 33.88 14.49
CA LEU A 685 13.21 32.95 14.45
C LEU A 685 12.72 32.65 15.87
N ALA A 686 13.62 32.34 16.83
CA ALA A 686 13.26 32.07 18.22
C ALA A 686 12.51 33.24 18.87
N ARG A 687 12.95 34.47 18.64
CA ARG A 687 12.27 35.66 19.15
C ARG A 687 10.86 35.82 18.59
N GLU A 688 10.73 35.81 17.26
CA GLU A 688 9.43 35.99 16.60
C GLU A 688 8.46 34.84 16.93
N LEU A 689 9.00 33.61 17.04
CA LEU A 689 8.23 32.44 17.46
C LEU A 689 7.71 32.59 18.89
N CYS A 690 8.53 33.10 19.81
CA CYS A 690 8.10 33.37 21.19
C CYS A 690 7.02 34.46 21.25
N GLU A 691 7.14 35.52 20.45
CA GLU A 691 6.10 36.57 20.36
C GLU A 691 4.80 35.97 19.80
N ALA A 692 4.86 35.15 18.75
CA ALA A 692 3.68 34.51 18.18
C ALA A 692 3.00 33.53 19.17
N LEU A 693 3.78 32.79 19.96
CA LEU A 693 3.26 31.91 21.01
C LEU A 693 2.61 32.67 22.17
N GLU A 694 3.02 33.90 22.46
CA GLU A 694 2.37 34.75 23.46
C GLU A 694 1.00 35.27 22.96
N ASP A 695 0.93 35.63 21.68
CA ASP A 695 -0.31 36.14 21.07
C ASP A 695 -1.35 35.02 20.89
N GLU A 696 -0.91 33.78 20.51
CA GLU A 696 -1.78 32.63 20.27
C GLU A 696 -1.34 31.43 21.14
N PRO A 697 -1.75 31.38 22.41
CA PRO A 697 -1.25 30.43 23.40
C PRO A 697 -1.72 28.98 23.18
N ASP A 698 -2.73 28.71 22.36
CA ASP A 698 -3.20 27.40 21.95
C ASP A 698 -2.53 26.88 20.66
N SER A 699 -1.31 27.39 20.38
CA SER A 699 -0.57 27.04 19.19
C SER A 699 0.26 25.77 19.35
N VAL A 700 0.33 24.99 18.27
CA VAL A 700 1.37 24.00 18.02
C VAL A 700 2.43 24.59 17.09
N VAL A 701 3.70 24.41 17.39
CA VAL A 701 4.80 24.72 16.47
C VAL A 701 4.96 23.52 15.53
N TYR A 702 4.69 23.73 14.25
CA TYR A 702 4.88 22.68 13.24
C TYR A 702 6.23 22.86 12.55
N TRP A 703 7.13 21.90 12.77
CA TRP A 703 8.48 21.91 12.21
C TRP A 703 8.55 21.03 10.95
N SER A 704 8.66 21.64 9.79
CA SER A 704 8.86 20.94 8.51
C SER A 704 10.29 21.05 7.98
N ALA A 705 11.15 21.87 8.58
CA ALA A 705 12.52 22.06 8.15
C ALA A 705 13.46 20.90 8.58
N ARG A 706 14.74 20.98 8.22
CA ARG A 706 15.70 19.91 8.49
C ARG A 706 16.06 19.79 9.97
N ALA A 707 16.45 18.60 10.40
CA ALA A 707 16.79 18.27 11.79
C ALA A 707 17.95 19.12 12.35
N LYS A 708 18.98 19.41 11.54
CA LYS A 708 20.11 20.29 11.94
C LYS A 708 19.65 21.67 12.41
N ASP A 709 18.67 22.23 11.75
CA ASP A 709 18.15 23.57 12.00
C ASP A 709 17.26 23.59 13.24
N PHE A 710 16.58 22.49 13.52
CA PHE A 710 15.78 22.32 14.74
C PHE A 710 16.61 22.48 16.02
N THR A 711 17.75 21.82 16.08
CA THR A 711 18.67 21.94 17.22
C THR A 711 19.13 23.38 17.44
N ALA A 712 19.41 24.12 16.35
CA ALA A 712 19.79 25.53 16.43
C ALA A 712 18.65 26.41 16.97
N LEU A 713 17.40 26.16 16.55
CA LEU A 713 16.22 26.87 17.04
C LEU A 713 16.01 26.62 18.55
N ILE A 714 15.97 25.36 18.97
CA ILE A 714 15.71 25.00 20.38
C ILE A 714 16.76 25.60 21.31
N ASN A 715 18.04 25.56 20.92
CA ASN A 715 19.11 26.23 21.69
C ASN A 715 18.97 27.74 21.72
N SER A 716 18.48 28.35 20.64
CA SER A 716 18.23 29.81 20.61
C SER A 716 17.03 30.21 21.47
N MET A 717 15.96 29.40 21.51
CA MET A 717 14.81 29.63 22.39
C MET A 717 15.22 29.56 23.87
N ASP A 718 16.01 28.53 24.23
CA ASP A 718 16.52 28.34 25.57
C ASP A 718 17.42 29.51 26.02
N THR A 719 18.31 29.95 25.13
CA THR A 719 19.22 31.08 25.39
C THR A 719 18.46 32.40 25.55
N SER A 720 17.39 32.60 24.79
CA SER A 720 16.59 33.82 24.86
C SER A 720 15.73 33.89 26.12
N GLY A 721 15.31 32.74 26.65
CA GLY A 721 14.52 32.62 27.87
C GLY A 721 13.11 33.25 27.82
N THR A 722 12.69 33.73 26.65
CA THR A 722 11.49 34.56 26.50
C THR A 722 10.20 33.73 26.58
N CYS A 723 10.16 32.50 26.07
CA CYS A 723 8.96 31.68 26.08
C CYS A 723 9.13 30.30 26.73
N THR A 724 10.30 30.04 27.30
CA THR A 724 10.62 28.74 27.97
C THR A 724 10.14 28.66 29.42
N SER A 725 9.36 29.65 29.90
CA SER A 725 8.67 29.61 31.17
C SER A 725 7.35 28.82 31.17
N ARG A 726 7.00 28.27 30.01
CA ARG A 726 5.82 27.42 29.82
C ARG A 726 6.15 26.31 28.84
N ASP A 727 5.34 25.26 28.82
CA ASP A 727 5.49 24.18 27.85
C ASP A 727 5.23 24.69 26.42
N VAL A 728 6.16 24.37 25.51
CA VAL A 728 6.02 24.61 24.08
C VAL A 728 5.85 23.27 23.38
N THR A 729 4.71 23.11 22.72
CA THR A 729 4.43 21.89 21.96
C THR A 729 4.96 22.02 20.54
N VAL A 730 5.85 21.11 20.16
CA VAL A 730 6.39 20.99 18.81
C VAL A 730 5.88 19.68 18.21
N LEU A 731 5.34 19.77 17.00
CA LEU A 731 5.03 18.64 16.14
C LEU A 731 5.87 18.76 14.86
N GLY A 732 6.56 17.70 14.45
CA GLY A 732 7.36 17.78 13.25
C GLY A 732 7.44 16.46 12.49
N GLY A 733 7.92 16.54 11.26
CA GLY A 733 8.04 15.40 10.38
C GLY A 733 9.13 14.40 10.79
N ASN A 734 9.28 13.36 10.00
CA ASN A 734 10.18 12.24 10.25
C ASN A 734 11.67 12.62 10.36
N GLU A 735 12.08 13.76 9.84
CA GLU A 735 13.45 14.31 10.04
C GLU A 735 13.84 14.45 11.52
N LEU A 736 12.88 14.72 12.40
CA LEU A 736 13.17 14.88 13.83
C LEU A 736 13.61 13.58 14.52
N THR A 737 13.38 12.41 13.91
CA THR A 737 13.92 11.13 14.40
C THR A 737 15.44 11.15 14.50
N ASN A 738 16.12 11.93 13.66
CA ASN A 738 17.58 12.06 13.64
C ASN A 738 18.14 12.73 14.91
N VAL A 739 17.38 13.62 15.55
CA VAL A 739 17.88 14.44 16.67
C VAL A 739 17.16 14.18 18.00
N ALA A 740 15.98 13.60 17.97
CA ALA A 740 15.15 13.43 19.17
C ALA A 740 15.82 12.61 20.28
N GLN A 741 16.67 11.65 19.93
CA GLN A 741 17.32 10.74 20.87
C GLN A 741 18.82 11.00 21.09
N THR A 742 19.37 12.07 20.54
CA THR A 742 20.79 12.42 20.68
C THR A 742 21.17 12.88 22.07
N GLY A 743 20.18 13.21 22.92
CA GLY A 743 20.39 13.86 24.21
C GLY A 743 20.56 15.39 24.10
N ALA A 744 20.46 15.96 22.90
CA ALA A 744 20.60 17.41 22.68
C ALA A 744 19.54 18.25 23.41
N PHE A 745 18.43 17.62 23.77
CA PHE A 745 17.28 18.27 24.44
C PHE A 745 17.13 17.88 25.90
N ALA A 746 18.10 17.20 26.49
CA ALA A 746 18.05 16.63 27.85
C ALA A 746 17.75 17.62 28.95
N GLU A 747 18.06 18.90 28.78
CA GLU A 747 17.85 19.97 29.78
C GLU A 747 16.67 20.88 29.42
N LYS A 748 15.85 20.52 28.40
CA LYS A 748 14.75 21.35 27.91
C LYS A 748 13.41 20.87 28.50
N ASP A 749 13.17 21.16 29.77
CA ASP A 749 11.97 20.76 30.51
C ASP A 749 10.68 21.40 30.01
N TRP A 750 10.79 22.49 29.28
CA TRP A 750 9.70 23.20 28.64
C TRP A 750 9.26 22.63 27.27
N LEU A 751 10.04 21.69 26.67
CA LEU A 751 9.80 21.16 25.33
C LEU A 751 8.92 19.92 25.37
N ARG A 752 7.74 19.97 24.72
CA ARG A 752 6.90 18.82 24.40
C ARG A 752 7.07 18.48 22.93
N LEU A 753 7.75 17.39 22.62
CA LEU A 753 8.11 17.02 21.28
C LEU A 753 7.31 15.82 20.79
N TYR A 754 6.57 16.03 19.68
CA TYR A 754 5.92 15.01 18.89
C TYR A 754 6.51 14.99 17.49
N TYR A 755 6.66 13.83 16.89
CA TYR A 755 7.21 13.72 15.55
C TYR A 755 6.76 12.42 14.88
N SER A 756 6.68 12.43 13.54
CA SER A 756 6.40 11.23 12.77
C SER A 756 7.63 10.33 12.67
N ALA A 757 7.38 9.03 12.50
CA ALA A 757 8.40 8.02 12.29
C ALA A 757 7.87 6.90 11.41
N HIS A 758 8.78 6.20 10.74
CA HIS A 758 8.43 5.10 9.82
C HIS A 758 8.47 3.72 10.48
N ARG A 759 8.80 3.64 11.76
CA ARG A 759 8.93 2.38 12.50
C ARG A 759 8.31 2.51 13.89
N LEU A 760 7.59 1.47 14.30
CA LEU A 760 7.12 1.32 15.68
C LEU A 760 8.31 1.08 16.64
N PRO A 761 8.26 1.58 17.89
CA PRO A 761 9.11 1.06 18.95
C PRO A 761 8.96 -0.46 19.10
N ASP A 762 10.04 -1.15 19.44
CA ASP A 762 10.07 -2.62 19.56
C ASP A 762 9.21 -3.16 20.73
N ASP A 763 8.95 -2.34 21.72
CA ASP A 763 8.10 -2.65 22.88
C ASP A 763 6.61 -2.29 22.68
N ASP A 764 6.24 -1.70 21.54
CA ASP A 764 4.84 -1.43 21.23
C ASP A 764 4.10 -2.75 20.90
N PRO A 765 2.93 -3.01 21.48
CA PRO A 765 2.14 -4.23 21.22
C PRO A 765 1.76 -4.46 19.75
N LYS A 766 1.79 -3.42 18.93
CA LYS A 766 1.54 -3.48 17.49
C LYS A 766 2.79 -3.77 16.68
N ALA A 767 3.98 -3.70 17.29
CA ALA A 767 5.22 -4.04 16.59
C ALA A 767 5.16 -5.48 16.06
N SER A 768 5.55 -5.68 14.80
CA SER A 768 5.59 -7.00 14.20
C SER A 768 6.81 -7.79 14.71
N ASP A 769 6.77 -9.13 14.59
CA ASP A 769 7.94 -9.95 14.89
C ASP A 769 9.17 -9.52 14.06
N ARG A 770 8.94 -9.00 12.85
CA ARG A 770 10.00 -8.48 11.98
C ARG A 770 10.57 -7.15 12.48
N THR A 771 9.74 -6.28 13.04
CA THR A 771 10.19 -5.05 13.69
C THR A 771 11.08 -5.36 14.88
N VAL A 772 10.66 -6.29 15.75
CA VAL A 772 11.45 -6.74 16.92
C VAL A 772 12.76 -7.39 16.45
N GLN A 773 12.70 -8.32 15.51
CA GLN A 773 13.89 -8.97 14.95
C GLN A 773 14.89 -7.97 14.34
N PHE A 774 14.38 -6.96 13.60
CA PHE A 774 15.25 -5.91 13.06
C PHE A 774 15.98 -5.15 14.18
N VAL A 775 15.29 -4.81 15.25
CA VAL A 775 15.90 -4.07 16.37
C VAL A 775 16.96 -4.92 17.08
N ASP A 776 16.71 -6.21 17.30
CA ASP A 776 17.71 -7.14 17.85
C ASP A 776 18.96 -7.24 16.95
N GLU A 777 18.74 -7.33 15.62
CA GLU A 777 19.83 -7.36 14.62
C GLU A 777 20.59 -6.01 14.59
N TYR A 778 19.87 -4.89 14.72
CA TYR A 778 20.46 -3.55 14.78
C TYR A 778 21.32 -3.34 16.03
N ASP A 779 20.80 -3.70 17.21
CA ASP A 779 21.51 -3.61 18.47
C ASP A 779 22.80 -4.46 18.42
N ALA A 780 22.73 -5.67 17.89
CA ALA A 780 23.90 -6.54 17.69
C ALA A 780 24.92 -5.96 16.69
N TYR A 781 24.43 -5.32 15.64
CA TYR A 781 25.29 -4.65 14.64
C TYR A 781 26.02 -3.45 15.26
N VAL A 782 25.32 -2.61 15.98
CA VAL A 782 25.86 -1.42 16.64
C VAL A 782 26.88 -1.80 17.75
N GLU A 783 26.58 -2.85 18.52
CA GLU A 783 27.53 -3.35 19.53
C GLU A 783 28.89 -3.73 18.91
N VAL A 784 28.84 -4.43 17.77
CA VAL A 784 30.07 -4.88 17.08
C VAL A 784 30.81 -3.73 16.39
N THR A 785 30.09 -2.79 15.80
CA THR A 785 30.67 -1.76 14.92
C THR A 785 31.01 -0.46 15.66
N THR A 786 30.30 -0.14 16.73
CA THR A 786 30.41 1.15 17.45
C THR A 786 30.54 1.00 18.96
N GLY A 787 30.58 -0.20 19.51
CA GLY A 787 30.64 -0.47 20.94
C GLY A 787 29.35 -0.09 21.68
N GLY A 788 28.21 -0.23 21.03
CA GLY A 788 26.86 -0.04 21.62
C GLY A 788 26.41 1.41 21.78
N ARG A 789 27.20 2.38 21.34
CA ARG A 789 26.83 3.80 21.40
C ARG A 789 26.19 4.26 20.10
N ASP A 790 24.90 4.63 20.16
CA ASP A 790 24.16 5.01 18.99
C ASP A 790 22.94 5.88 19.31
N PRO A 791 22.80 7.05 18.68
CA PRO A 791 21.63 7.90 18.84
C PRO A 791 20.47 7.55 17.89
N TRP A 792 20.63 6.56 16.97
CA TRP A 792 19.69 6.32 15.88
C TRP A 792 18.93 4.98 15.97
N ARG A 793 18.89 4.37 17.17
CA ARG A 793 18.20 3.09 17.39
C ARG A 793 16.73 3.12 16.93
N GLN A 794 16.04 4.26 17.14
CA GLN A 794 14.63 4.45 16.72
C GLN A 794 14.50 5.21 15.40
N ASP A 795 15.61 5.64 14.80
CA ASP A 795 15.60 6.33 13.51
C ASP A 795 15.02 5.41 12.42
N GLY A 796 14.03 5.93 11.70
CA GLY A 796 13.37 5.21 10.62
C GLY A 796 14.26 4.87 9.43
N HIS A 797 15.34 5.65 9.17
CA HIS A 797 16.18 5.49 7.99
C HIS A 797 16.81 4.10 7.89
N SER A 798 17.31 3.55 9.00
CA SER A 798 17.91 2.21 9.01
C SER A 798 16.89 1.13 8.67
N ALA A 799 15.70 1.19 9.26
CA ALA A 799 14.65 0.20 9.03
C ALA A 799 14.05 0.31 7.63
N VAL A 800 13.88 1.55 7.12
CA VAL A 800 13.37 1.79 5.77
C VAL A 800 14.35 1.30 4.71
N SER A 801 15.65 1.58 4.85
CA SER A 801 16.66 1.14 3.89
C SER A 801 16.88 -0.38 3.92
N TYR A 802 16.73 -1.00 5.11
CA TYR A 802 16.70 -2.46 5.26
C TYR A 802 15.53 -3.06 4.48
N ASP A 803 14.31 -2.51 4.62
CA ASP A 803 13.14 -2.95 3.86
C ASP A 803 13.24 -2.62 2.38
N ALA A 804 13.80 -1.47 2.00
CA ALA A 804 14.02 -1.09 0.60
C ALA A 804 14.94 -2.09 -0.12
N PHE A 805 16.01 -2.52 0.55
CA PHE A 805 16.89 -3.54 0.00
C PHE A 805 16.22 -4.92 -0.02
N HIS A 806 15.37 -5.24 0.96
CA HIS A 806 14.53 -6.43 0.94
C HIS A 806 13.62 -6.45 -0.29
N VAL A 807 12.93 -5.34 -0.59
CA VAL A 807 12.11 -5.17 -1.80
C VAL A 807 12.92 -5.48 -3.06
N LEU A 808 14.11 -4.89 -3.19
CA LEU A 808 14.95 -5.12 -4.37
C LEU A 808 15.42 -6.58 -4.46
N SER A 809 15.86 -7.17 -3.34
CA SER A 809 16.34 -8.55 -3.32
C SER A 809 15.23 -9.56 -3.61
N GLU A 810 14.03 -9.30 -3.14
CA GLU A 810 12.84 -10.11 -3.45
C GLU A 810 12.45 -10.01 -4.92
N ALA A 811 12.50 -8.79 -5.50
CA ALA A 811 12.28 -8.60 -6.93
C ALA A 811 13.34 -9.33 -7.78
N VAL A 812 14.59 -9.34 -7.33
CA VAL A 812 15.68 -10.07 -7.99
C VAL A 812 15.47 -11.58 -7.88
N ARG A 813 15.08 -12.09 -6.72
CA ARG A 813 14.76 -13.52 -6.51
C ARG A 813 13.63 -13.99 -7.43
N GLU A 814 12.51 -13.26 -7.44
CA GLU A 814 11.37 -13.58 -8.30
C GLU A 814 11.70 -13.47 -9.79
N ALA A 815 12.50 -12.46 -10.17
CA ALA A 815 12.99 -12.34 -11.55
C ALA A 815 13.86 -13.54 -11.93
N GLY A 816 14.70 -14.05 -11.03
CA GLY A 816 15.56 -15.21 -11.24
C GLY A 816 14.81 -16.51 -11.49
N LEU A 817 13.58 -16.64 -11.00
CA LEU A 817 12.72 -17.81 -11.26
C LEU A 817 12.26 -17.88 -12.74
N THR A 818 12.20 -16.74 -13.42
CA THR A 818 11.67 -16.64 -14.80
C THR A 818 12.76 -16.26 -15.82
N ASP A 819 13.80 -15.59 -15.39
CA ASP A 819 14.92 -15.11 -16.21
C ASP A 819 16.25 -15.45 -15.54
N PRO A 820 16.93 -16.56 -15.98
CA PRO A 820 18.24 -16.93 -15.42
C PRO A 820 19.32 -15.85 -15.59
N ALA A 821 19.16 -14.95 -16.56
CA ALA A 821 20.08 -13.83 -16.77
C ALA A 821 19.88 -12.69 -15.73
N VAL A 822 18.73 -12.65 -15.07
CA VAL A 822 18.35 -11.63 -14.06
C VAL A 822 18.75 -10.23 -14.52
N GLU A 823 18.07 -9.76 -15.55
CA GLU A 823 18.31 -8.43 -16.09
C GLU A 823 17.46 -7.36 -15.38
N ARG A 824 17.88 -6.10 -15.41
CA ARG A 824 17.09 -4.94 -14.89
C ARG A 824 15.65 -4.93 -15.36
N LYS A 825 15.42 -5.31 -16.62
CA LYS A 825 14.06 -5.37 -17.19
C LYS A 825 13.18 -6.39 -16.47
N SER A 826 13.71 -7.56 -16.14
CA SER A 826 12.98 -8.61 -15.43
C SER A 826 12.66 -8.17 -14.00
N VAL A 827 13.62 -7.57 -13.30
CA VAL A 827 13.43 -7.00 -11.95
C VAL A 827 12.36 -5.91 -11.97
N ARG A 828 12.40 -5.01 -12.95
CA ARG A 828 11.37 -3.97 -13.10
C ARG A 828 9.98 -4.55 -13.36
N LEU A 829 9.88 -5.63 -14.12
CA LEU A 829 8.60 -6.30 -14.36
C LEU A 829 8.01 -6.91 -13.09
N VAL A 830 8.86 -7.49 -12.24
CA VAL A 830 8.44 -8.03 -10.94
C VAL A 830 7.96 -6.92 -10.02
N LEU A 831 8.73 -5.82 -9.89
CA LEU A 831 8.31 -4.64 -9.13
C LEU A 831 6.98 -4.09 -9.64
N GLY A 832 6.81 -4.04 -10.95
CA GLY A 832 5.56 -3.64 -11.59
C GLY A 832 4.39 -4.62 -11.41
N ALA A 833 4.66 -5.87 -11.03
CA ALA A 833 3.63 -6.85 -10.68
C ALA A 833 3.19 -6.76 -9.21
N GLY A 834 3.99 -6.12 -8.36
CA GLY A 834 3.76 -5.93 -6.94
C GLY A 834 4.55 -6.92 -6.07
N ILE A 835 4.97 -6.45 -4.90
CA ILE A 835 5.68 -7.20 -3.87
C ILE A 835 5.03 -6.93 -2.54
N ALA A 836 4.89 -7.96 -1.69
CA ALA A 836 4.32 -7.79 -0.36
C ALA A 836 4.95 -8.74 0.67
N PHE A 837 5.32 -8.18 1.84
CA PHE A 837 5.86 -8.93 2.97
C PHE A 837 5.73 -8.14 4.29
N ASP A 838 5.92 -8.81 5.44
CA ASP A 838 6.10 -8.13 6.72
C ASP A 838 7.54 -7.64 6.85
N GLY A 839 7.72 -6.32 6.90
CA GLY A 839 9.00 -5.63 6.99
C GLY A 839 9.34 -5.15 8.41
N ALA A 840 10.53 -4.58 8.58
CA ALA A 840 10.96 -3.90 9.79
C ALA A 840 10.10 -2.65 10.10
N THR A 841 9.56 -2.02 9.06
CA THR A 841 8.73 -0.82 9.12
C THR A 841 7.23 -1.12 8.99
N GLY A 842 6.78 -2.30 9.39
CA GLY A 842 5.41 -2.78 9.20
C GLY A 842 5.20 -3.50 7.88
N TYR A 843 3.94 -3.70 7.48
CA TYR A 843 3.62 -4.41 6.25
C TYR A 843 3.95 -3.57 5.01
N VAL A 844 4.76 -4.12 4.14
CA VAL A 844 5.14 -3.52 2.85
C VAL A 844 4.32 -4.19 1.76
N SER A 845 3.56 -3.43 0.97
CA SER A 845 2.74 -3.98 -0.12
C SER A 845 2.69 -2.98 -1.28
N TYR A 846 3.34 -3.33 -2.38
CA TYR A 846 3.25 -2.57 -3.62
C TYR A 846 2.21 -3.19 -4.55
N ASP A 847 1.32 -2.38 -5.09
CA ASP A 847 0.29 -2.79 -6.06
C ASP A 847 0.76 -2.73 -7.52
N GLY A 848 2.07 -2.68 -7.74
CA GLY A 848 2.70 -2.63 -9.06
C GLY A 848 2.77 -1.26 -9.71
N ALA A 849 2.04 -0.27 -9.23
CA ALA A 849 2.19 1.12 -9.67
C ALA A 849 3.41 1.76 -8.99
N ASN A 850 3.97 2.78 -9.62
CA ASN A 850 5.00 3.64 -9.04
C ASN A 850 4.35 4.56 -7.99
N ALA A 851 4.07 4.01 -6.84
CA ALA A 851 3.40 4.63 -5.71
C ALA A 851 4.04 4.10 -4.42
N PRO A 852 3.87 4.78 -3.30
CA PRO A 852 4.22 4.25 -1.99
C PRO A 852 3.56 2.88 -1.75
N PRO A 853 4.09 2.05 -0.85
CA PRO A 853 3.40 0.84 -0.44
C PRO A 853 2.00 1.18 0.05
N HIS A 854 1.03 0.34 -0.32
CA HIS A 854 -0.37 0.53 0.07
C HIS A 854 -0.50 0.55 1.60
N ASP A 855 -1.21 1.54 2.12
CA ASP A 855 -1.47 1.71 3.56
C ASP A 855 -0.20 1.58 4.42
N LYS A 856 0.91 2.18 3.97
CA LYS A 856 2.21 2.11 4.66
C LYS A 856 2.11 2.71 6.07
N THR A 857 2.71 2.02 7.03
CA THR A 857 2.75 2.46 8.43
C THR A 857 3.41 3.83 8.58
N LEU A 858 2.74 4.70 9.32
CA LEU A 858 3.25 5.95 9.86
C LEU A 858 2.91 6.00 11.35
N VAL A 859 3.87 6.37 12.16
CA VAL A 859 3.74 6.42 13.62
C VAL A 859 4.00 7.84 14.09
N LEU A 860 3.13 8.39 14.93
CA LEU A 860 3.48 9.59 15.68
C LEU A 860 4.03 9.17 17.04
N LEU A 861 5.24 9.63 17.30
CA LEU A 861 5.97 9.39 18.53
C LEU A 861 5.92 10.64 19.39
N ARG A 862 5.81 10.46 20.71
CA ARG A 862 6.13 11.47 21.70
C ARG A 862 7.49 11.15 22.31
N GLN A 863 8.38 12.12 22.34
CA GLN A 863 9.63 11.98 23.05
C GLN A 863 9.37 12.17 24.55
N SER A 864 9.40 11.08 25.31
CA SER A 864 9.33 11.09 26.77
C SER A 864 10.59 10.42 27.30
N GLY A 865 11.53 11.23 27.77
CA GLY A 865 12.78 10.72 28.24
C GLY A 865 13.69 10.07 27.21
N THR A 866 14.23 8.91 27.53
CA THR A 866 15.15 8.15 26.66
C THR A 866 14.45 7.27 25.63
N ARG A 867 13.14 7.06 25.78
CA ARG A 867 12.34 6.20 24.89
C ARG A 867 11.17 6.97 24.30
N PRO A 868 11.02 6.98 22.99
CA PRO A 868 9.83 7.52 22.35
C PRO A 868 8.64 6.57 22.57
N GLU A 869 7.49 7.13 22.88
CA GLU A 869 6.22 6.43 23.02
C GLU A 869 5.38 6.63 21.76
N ALA A 870 4.80 5.55 21.21
CA ALA A 870 3.88 5.66 20.11
C ALA A 870 2.51 6.17 20.60
N VAL A 871 2.15 7.39 20.23
CA VAL A 871 0.87 8.01 20.58
C VAL A 871 -0.20 7.85 19.52
N LEU A 872 0.22 7.57 18.28
CA LEU A 872 -0.66 7.25 17.17
C LEU A 872 0.04 6.30 16.20
N VAL A 873 -0.67 5.28 15.73
CA VAL A 873 -0.18 4.34 14.71
C VAL A 873 -1.19 4.30 13.59
N CYS A 874 -0.78 4.68 12.38
CA CYS A 874 -1.58 4.65 11.17
C CYS A 874 -0.99 3.67 10.17
N GLY A 875 -1.85 3.01 9.39
CA GLY A 875 -1.44 2.09 8.34
C GLY A 875 -1.32 0.63 8.76
N ALA A 876 -0.88 -0.19 7.82
CA ALA A 876 -0.74 -1.63 7.98
C ALA A 876 0.55 -1.98 8.71
N TYR A 877 0.48 -2.21 10.02
CA TYR A 877 1.64 -2.52 10.86
C TYR A 877 2.01 -4.01 10.87
N ARG A 878 1.12 -4.89 10.40
CA ARG A 878 1.34 -6.33 10.15
C ARG A 878 0.48 -6.80 9.00
N GLN A 879 0.81 -7.94 8.40
CA GLN A 879 -0.02 -8.54 7.38
C GLN A 879 -1.45 -8.79 7.87
N GLY A 880 -2.42 -8.11 7.24
CA GLY A 880 -3.85 -8.23 7.57
C GLY A 880 -4.29 -7.47 8.82
N GLU A 881 -3.41 -6.71 9.44
CA GLU A 881 -3.70 -5.82 10.56
C GLU A 881 -3.36 -4.37 10.19
N SER A 882 -4.34 -3.49 10.25
CA SER A 882 -4.22 -2.07 9.92
C SER A 882 -5.00 -1.23 10.92
N SER A 883 -4.60 0.02 11.07
CA SER A 883 -5.29 1.03 11.86
C SER A 883 -6.58 1.56 11.23
N GLU A 884 -6.98 1.11 10.04
CA GLU A 884 -8.24 1.54 9.38
C GLU A 884 -9.49 1.44 10.28
N ASP A 885 -9.47 0.56 11.28
CA ASP A 885 -10.58 0.40 12.23
C ASP A 885 -10.61 1.48 13.33
N GLN A 886 -9.60 2.34 13.42
CA GLN A 886 -9.49 3.36 14.47
C GLN A 886 -10.12 4.72 14.08
N GLY A 887 -10.53 4.89 12.83
CA GLY A 887 -11.15 6.12 12.32
C GLY A 887 -10.14 7.26 12.07
N PRO A 888 -10.60 8.53 11.92
CA PRO A 888 -9.69 9.66 11.79
C PRO A 888 -8.73 9.73 12.99
N PRO A 889 -7.45 10.06 12.81
CA PRO A 889 -6.75 10.65 11.66
C PRO A 889 -6.18 9.67 10.64
N CYS A 890 -6.24 8.38 10.89
CA CYS A 890 -5.59 7.37 10.06
C CYS A 890 -6.38 7.00 8.77
N ALA A 891 -7.58 7.51 8.58
CA ALA A 891 -8.37 7.23 7.38
C ALA A 891 -7.77 7.95 6.16
N ASP A 892 -7.47 7.21 5.07
CA ASP A 892 -7.03 7.78 3.79
C ASP A 892 -8.12 8.62 3.11
#